data_91065e5a90c086d7965bb0a6530e6577
#
_entry.id   91065e5a90c086d7965bb0a6530e6577
#
_cell.length_a   1.000
_cell.length_b   1.000
_cell.length_c   1.000
_cell.angle_alpha   90.00
_cell.angle_beta   90.00
_cell.angle_gamma   90.00
#
_symmetry.space_group_name_H-M   'P 1'
#
loop_
_entity.id
_entity.type
_entity.pdbx_description
1 polymer ?
#
loop_
_entity_poly.entity_id
_entity_poly.type
_entity_poly.pdbx_seq_one_letter_code
_entity_poly.pdbx_strand_id
1 'polypeptide(L)'
;MYVVRVYTFFVLIPLFFYSSVLPHKSGNLINYAVLLACVLSFNVDQKKSLPFSGPLEDMFGYTVQQFENSEGKWVLIGSPLSGQPAKRTGDVYKCPVGKGDNTCVKLELPKNTTIPNLREVKENMTMGTTLVTNPNGGFLACGPQYGYMCGKQQYISGVCVNVSPSFEILNSMAPGMQECAKELDVVLVLDGSNSIYPWESIIDFLLRFIRKIEIGPKLSQVGIVSYGETVSHRVNLSQFANTEDLLKFVRDLPQQTGSKTMTFLGIDTARKEAFMPERGARPGAKKVMVIVTDGESHDSHNLEKVIRDCHNDNIERFGIAVLGDYNRQNKNHFFNVSDEVALLTIVDALGSKIIALEATTSNSTSSFEMEMSQTGFSAHTSKEGVLLGAVGAYDWNGTVVMHTAGGTIIPPKNQFYNPEIEAGYERLAGYIGYDVQSASTPNGVLYITGAPRYNHTGRVVIYRLNETNHVVVSQILKGEQIGSYFGSVLQTVDVDGDSYTDILLVGAPMYMGSERDEQGQVYVYKAGQFKHEFTLKPVNQSCCTAHTASCTNKNEPCGARFGTAIAAVKDLNLDGFNDVAIGAPFENDHRGAVYIYHGDKDSLKEKFVQRIPAGGDGGDMKFFGQSIHGVMDLNEDGITDVTIGGLGGVSLFWTRDVAELHANMTFDPVKINLQQAQCEHAGRKSVCVKTKVCFIYSIKSDKEDSMIHYNLTLDALRAKARASFINSTDKNDRRITKPLTIRIREIKCEEQIFMMSARLDFRDPLMVSLEFGLADKDQGPVLDETLTHPDLLSARVCHSSNAHCKEALLGPLLLLLLKAGERTHTHTCAHTHTHTHTCAHRKGKSSNGSCRFSFNIVLQMILESLILSWESKQC
;
A
#
# COMPACT_ATOMS: atom_id res chain seq x y z
N MET A 1 -1.41 -15.57 -42.50
CA MET A 1 -2.35 -16.51 -43.08
C MET A 1 -1.96 -17.90 -42.60
N TYR A 2 -2.89 -18.63 -41.97
CA TYR A 2 -2.70 -19.91 -41.26
C TYR A 2 -1.84 -19.91 -40.00
N VAL A 3 -2.47 -19.78 -38.89
CA VAL A 3 -2.50 -20.64 -37.69
C VAL A 3 -3.38 -19.94 -36.63
N VAL A 4 -4.70 -20.07 -36.78
CA VAL A 4 -5.64 -19.83 -35.67
C VAL A 4 -6.82 -20.75 -35.94
N ARG A 5 -6.82 -21.89 -35.26
CA ARG A 5 -7.98 -22.77 -35.02
C ARG A 5 -7.50 -24.19 -34.67
N VAL A 6 -7.02 -24.40 -33.48
CA VAL A 6 -7.06 -25.71 -32.78
C VAL A 6 -6.72 -25.47 -31.29
N TYR A 7 -7.61 -24.95 -30.53
CA TYR A 7 -7.51 -24.96 -29.04
C TYR A 7 -8.87 -24.85 -28.36
N THR A 8 -9.88 -25.53 -28.87
CA THR A 8 -11.20 -25.57 -28.21
C THR A 8 -11.77 -27.00 -28.07
N PHE A 9 -10.94 -28.02 -28.06
CA PHE A 9 -11.48 -29.41 -28.00
C PHE A 9 -10.70 -30.36 -27.06
N PHE A 10 -9.96 -29.87 -26.07
CA PHE A 10 -9.19 -30.77 -25.21
C PHE A 10 -9.42 -30.60 -23.69
N VAL A 11 -10.57 -30.09 -23.24
CA VAL A 11 -10.88 -29.99 -21.81
C VAL A 11 -11.96 -30.96 -21.31
N LEU A 12 -12.45 -31.87 -22.16
CA LEU A 12 -13.56 -32.77 -21.75
C LEU A 12 -13.28 -34.27 -21.80
N ILE A 13 -12.04 -34.76 -21.93
CA ILE A 13 -11.76 -36.18 -22.05
C ILE A 13 -10.65 -36.77 -21.16
N PRO A 14 -10.43 -36.40 -19.93
CA PRO A 14 -9.81 -37.33 -19.00
C PRO A 14 -10.67 -37.77 -17.79
N LEU A 15 -12.00 -37.68 -17.86
CA LEU A 15 -12.87 -38.18 -16.78
C LEU A 15 -13.47 -39.55 -16.99
N PHE A 16 -13.17 -40.24 -18.10
CA PHE A 16 -13.81 -41.56 -18.43
C PHE A 16 -12.87 -42.76 -18.55
N PHE A 17 -11.55 -42.64 -18.24
CA PHE A 17 -10.66 -43.80 -18.34
C PHE A 17 -9.82 -44.10 -17.10
N TYR A 18 -10.39 -43.97 -15.88
CA TYR A 18 -9.75 -44.54 -14.68
C TYR A 18 -10.75 -45.23 -13.76
N SER A 19 -11.45 -46.21 -14.34
CA SER A 19 -12.36 -47.09 -13.59
C SER A 19 -12.06 -48.56 -13.85
N SER A 20 -10.82 -48.98 -13.69
CA SER A 20 -10.50 -50.38 -13.47
C SER A 20 -9.04 -50.49 -13.10
N VAL A 21 -8.81 -50.88 -11.90
CA VAL A 21 -7.61 -51.34 -11.18
C VAL A 21 -7.24 -50.40 -10.02
N LEU A 22 -7.87 -50.64 -8.87
CA LEU A 22 -7.17 -50.67 -7.57
C LEU A 22 -8.12 -51.15 -6.46
N PRO A 23 -7.65 -51.97 -5.53
CA PRO A 23 -8.49 -52.57 -4.49
C PRO A 23 -8.62 -51.67 -3.27
N HIS A 24 -9.81 -51.72 -2.69
CA HIS A 24 -10.19 -51.27 -1.33
C HIS A 24 -9.13 -50.63 -0.44
N LYS A 25 -9.23 -49.30 -0.28
CA LYS A 25 -9.09 -48.63 1.02
C LYS A 25 -10.06 -47.44 1.05
N SER A 26 -11.18 -47.65 1.65
CA SER A 26 -12.16 -46.64 2.02
C SER A 26 -11.55 -45.76 3.11
N GLY A 27 -11.42 -44.46 2.87
CA GLY A 27 -11.08 -43.56 3.94
C GLY A 27 -10.80 -42.10 3.60
N ASN A 28 -10.52 -41.72 2.34
CA ASN A 28 -10.00 -40.38 2.08
C ASN A 28 -10.67 -39.58 0.92
N LEU A 29 -11.83 -40.02 0.44
CA LEU A 29 -12.51 -39.27 -0.63
C LEU A 29 -13.47 -38.17 -0.16
N ILE A 30 -13.76 -38.12 1.14
CA ILE A 30 -14.69 -37.10 1.71
C ILE A 30 -13.93 -35.79 1.98
N ASN A 31 -12.62 -35.82 2.22
CA ASN A 31 -11.85 -34.61 2.51
C ASN A 31 -11.39 -33.83 1.26
N TYR A 32 -11.47 -34.39 0.06
CA TYR A 32 -11.09 -33.66 -1.16
C TYR A 32 -12.25 -32.90 -1.80
N ALA A 33 -13.49 -33.28 -1.53
CA ALA A 33 -14.66 -32.55 -2.02
C ALA A 33 -14.96 -31.27 -1.23
N VAL A 34 -14.48 -31.19 0.01
CA VAL A 34 -14.68 -29.99 0.88
C VAL A 34 -13.66 -28.90 0.60
N LEU A 35 -12.51 -29.24 0.00
CA LEU A 35 -11.45 -28.27 -0.33
C LEU A 35 -11.61 -27.55 -1.67
N LEU A 36 -12.55 -27.97 -2.51
CA LEU A 36 -12.85 -27.30 -3.79
C LEU A 36 -14.05 -26.33 -3.73
N ALA A 37 -14.70 -26.22 -2.59
CA ALA A 37 -15.88 -25.37 -2.40
C ALA A 37 -15.57 -23.99 -1.79
N CYS A 38 -14.29 -23.65 -1.55
CA CYS A 38 -13.92 -22.38 -0.92
C CYS A 38 -13.42 -21.31 -1.90
N VAL A 39 -14.07 -21.15 -3.05
CA VAL A 39 -13.97 -19.94 -3.87
C VAL A 39 -15.38 -19.41 -4.04
N LEU A 40 -16.02 -19.09 -2.96
CA LEU A 40 -17.27 -18.34 -3.00
C LEU A 40 -16.87 -16.85 -3.01
N SER A 41 -17.18 -16.18 -4.09
CA SER A 41 -17.10 -14.73 -4.14
C SER A 41 -18.18 -14.20 -3.20
N PHE A 42 -17.76 -13.45 -2.18
CA PHE A 42 -18.72 -12.78 -1.31
C PHE A 42 -19.42 -11.65 -2.11
N ASN A 43 -19.83 -10.57 -1.55
CA ASN A 43 -20.80 -9.66 -2.14
C ASN A 43 -20.28 -8.66 -3.19
N VAL A 44 -18.97 -8.51 -3.40
CA VAL A 44 -18.42 -7.74 -4.55
C VAL A 44 -18.57 -8.58 -5.83
N ASP A 45 -19.34 -8.09 -6.82
CA ASP A 45 -19.66 -8.85 -8.03
C ASP A 45 -18.48 -8.90 -9.02
N GLN A 46 -17.79 -10.03 -9.05
CA GLN A 46 -16.65 -10.24 -9.95
C GLN A 46 -17.06 -10.48 -11.41
N LYS A 47 -18.34 -10.73 -11.70
CA LYS A 47 -18.82 -11.03 -13.06
C LYS A 47 -19.21 -9.78 -13.83
N LYS A 48 -19.54 -8.71 -13.12
CA LYS A 48 -20.01 -7.44 -13.69
C LYS A 48 -19.18 -6.32 -13.12
N SER A 49 -18.24 -5.83 -13.91
CA SER A 49 -17.47 -4.62 -13.60
C SER A 49 -17.63 -3.62 -14.72
N LEU A 50 -17.50 -2.34 -14.41
CA LEU A 50 -17.40 -1.26 -15.37
C LEU A 50 -15.92 -0.98 -15.62
N PRO A 51 -15.35 -1.39 -16.77
CA PRO A 51 -13.97 -1.16 -17.09
C PRO A 51 -13.73 0.22 -17.69
N PHE A 52 -12.62 0.84 -17.31
CA PHE A 52 -12.06 2.02 -17.95
C PHE A 52 -10.67 1.67 -18.46
N SER A 53 -10.42 1.84 -19.75
CA SER A 53 -9.15 1.49 -20.38
C SER A 53 -8.36 2.73 -20.79
N GLY A 54 -7.05 2.66 -20.66
CA GLY A 54 -6.12 3.73 -21.06
C GLY A 54 -4.73 3.19 -21.40
N PRO A 55 -3.81 4.07 -21.81
CA PRO A 55 -2.47 3.65 -22.21
C PRO A 55 -1.67 3.05 -21.04
N LEU A 56 -1.14 1.84 -21.24
CA LEU A 56 -0.28 1.17 -20.27
C LEU A 56 1.02 1.96 -20.03
N GLU A 57 1.61 2.50 -21.12
CA GLU A 57 2.86 3.26 -21.07
C GLU A 57 2.73 4.56 -20.28
N ASP A 58 1.53 5.13 -20.25
CA ASP A 58 1.21 6.34 -19.48
C ASP A 58 0.95 6.01 -18.00
N MET A 59 0.99 4.75 -17.59
CA MET A 59 0.61 4.26 -16.26
C MET A 59 -0.83 4.67 -15.87
N PHE A 60 -1.77 4.60 -16.83
CA PHE A 60 -3.19 4.86 -16.55
C PHE A 60 -3.72 3.85 -15.51
N GLY A 61 -4.33 4.34 -14.45
CA GLY A 61 -4.78 3.52 -13.30
C GLY A 61 -3.80 3.43 -12.14
N TYR A 62 -2.68 4.18 -12.19
CA TYR A 62 -1.70 4.23 -11.09
C TYR A 62 -2.32 4.67 -9.77
N THR A 63 -3.21 5.65 -9.79
CA THR A 63 -4.04 6.09 -8.66
C THR A 63 -5.50 6.20 -9.07
N VAL A 64 -6.42 5.92 -8.16
CA VAL A 64 -7.85 6.01 -8.39
C VAL A 64 -8.55 6.69 -7.21
N GLN A 65 -9.58 7.48 -7.51
CA GLN A 65 -10.45 8.09 -6.50
C GLN A 65 -11.90 8.09 -7.02
N GLN A 66 -12.85 7.76 -6.17
CA GLN A 66 -14.27 7.98 -6.42
C GLN A 66 -14.60 9.43 -6.09
N PHE A 67 -15.41 10.06 -6.91
CA PHE A 67 -15.72 11.47 -6.79
C PHE A 67 -17.15 11.77 -7.21
N GLU A 68 -17.79 12.70 -6.53
CA GLU A 68 -19.14 13.16 -6.83
C GLU A 68 -19.20 14.69 -6.82
N ASN A 69 -19.93 15.25 -7.75
CA ASN A 69 -20.22 16.67 -7.82
C ASN A 69 -21.66 16.91 -8.33
N SER A 70 -22.03 18.16 -8.55
CA SER A 70 -23.36 18.52 -9.05
C SER A 70 -23.68 18.01 -10.47
N GLU A 71 -22.66 17.58 -11.23
CA GLU A 71 -22.81 17.05 -12.59
C GLU A 71 -23.01 15.53 -12.60
N GLY A 72 -22.67 14.83 -11.51
CA GLY A 72 -22.80 13.38 -11.38
C GLY A 72 -21.64 12.73 -10.63
N LYS A 73 -21.52 11.41 -10.83
CA LYS A 73 -20.55 10.54 -10.18
C LYS A 73 -19.43 10.19 -11.15
N TRP A 74 -18.20 10.15 -10.63
CA TRP A 74 -16.98 10.06 -11.42
C TRP A 74 -15.97 9.09 -10.78
N VAL A 75 -15.15 8.49 -11.64
CA VAL A 75 -13.89 7.88 -11.22
C VAL A 75 -12.76 8.79 -11.73
N LEU A 76 -11.94 9.30 -10.81
CA LEU A 76 -10.73 10.03 -11.13
C LEU A 76 -9.57 9.06 -11.23
N ILE A 77 -8.80 9.14 -12.30
CA ILE A 77 -7.73 8.19 -12.60
C ILE A 77 -6.44 8.95 -12.86
N GLY A 78 -5.41 8.69 -12.06
CA GLY A 78 -4.08 9.22 -12.26
C GLY A 78 -3.31 8.44 -13.32
N SER A 79 -2.59 9.18 -14.15
CA SER A 79 -1.75 8.67 -15.23
C SER A 79 -0.42 9.45 -15.25
N PRO A 80 0.52 9.13 -14.33
CA PRO A 80 1.67 9.99 -14.05
C PRO A 80 2.70 10.09 -15.18
N LEU A 81 2.66 9.20 -16.17
CA LEU A 81 3.54 9.27 -17.35
C LEU A 81 2.81 9.74 -18.62
N SER A 82 1.59 10.24 -18.50
CA SER A 82 0.85 10.78 -19.64
C SER A 82 1.67 11.87 -20.38
N GLY A 83 1.58 11.86 -21.72
CA GLY A 83 2.37 12.76 -22.58
C GLY A 83 3.63 12.13 -23.14
N GLN A 84 3.74 10.81 -23.10
CA GLN A 84 4.78 10.04 -23.76
C GLN A 84 4.80 10.28 -25.29
N PRO A 85 5.98 10.15 -25.99
CA PRO A 85 7.30 9.88 -25.39
C PRO A 85 8.05 11.14 -24.95
N ALA A 86 7.55 12.35 -25.26
CA ALA A 86 8.38 13.53 -25.24
C ALA A 86 8.41 14.30 -23.91
N LYS A 87 7.30 14.34 -23.14
CA LYS A 87 7.24 15.24 -21.99
C LYS A 87 6.92 14.59 -20.65
N ARG A 88 6.22 13.47 -20.59
CA ARG A 88 5.84 12.75 -19.35
C ARG A 88 5.37 13.68 -18.23
N THR A 89 4.52 14.64 -18.57
CA THR A 89 4.03 15.61 -17.57
C THR A 89 3.08 14.96 -16.56
N GLY A 90 2.52 13.78 -16.93
CA GLY A 90 1.41 13.18 -16.22
C GLY A 90 0.10 13.92 -16.43
N ASP A 91 -1.00 13.35 -15.99
CA ASP A 91 -2.31 14.00 -15.93
C ASP A 91 -3.30 13.19 -15.08
N VAL A 92 -4.49 13.74 -14.89
CA VAL A 92 -5.64 13.08 -14.28
C VAL A 92 -6.77 13.00 -15.29
N TYR A 93 -7.41 11.83 -15.35
CA TYR A 93 -8.62 11.64 -16.15
C TYR A 93 -9.85 11.67 -15.26
N LYS A 94 -10.93 12.25 -15.73
CA LYS A 94 -12.27 12.10 -15.19
C LYS A 94 -13.07 11.14 -16.06
N CYS A 95 -13.63 10.12 -15.46
CA CYS A 95 -14.40 9.07 -16.12
C CYS A 95 -15.81 9.06 -15.55
N PRO A 96 -16.86 9.34 -16.35
CA PRO A 96 -18.22 9.37 -15.84
C PRO A 96 -18.72 7.96 -15.49
N VAL A 97 -19.56 7.89 -14.44
CA VAL A 97 -20.25 6.66 -14.05
C VAL A 97 -21.74 6.84 -14.27
N GLY A 98 -22.37 6.03 -15.15
CA GLY A 98 -23.80 6.14 -15.43
C GLY A 98 -24.26 5.44 -16.71
N LYS A 99 -25.51 5.70 -17.12
CA LYS A 99 -26.13 5.10 -18.31
C LYS A 99 -25.77 5.85 -19.61
N GLY A 100 -24.49 5.97 -19.94
CA GLY A 100 -24.08 6.72 -21.11
C GLY A 100 -22.70 6.32 -21.62
N ASP A 101 -22.08 7.24 -22.33
CA ASP A 101 -20.69 7.07 -22.79
C ASP A 101 -19.76 7.23 -21.57
N ASN A 102 -19.05 6.15 -21.22
CA ASN A 102 -18.08 6.09 -20.13
C ASN A 102 -16.67 6.52 -20.56
N THR A 103 -16.57 7.33 -21.62
CA THR A 103 -15.28 7.79 -22.14
C THR A 103 -14.59 8.71 -21.16
N CYS A 104 -13.36 8.33 -20.77
CA CYS A 104 -12.53 9.13 -19.90
C CYS A 104 -11.93 10.35 -20.61
N VAL A 105 -11.95 11.51 -19.95
CA VAL A 105 -11.44 12.77 -20.48
C VAL A 105 -10.31 13.29 -19.62
N LYS A 106 -9.19 13.72 -20.23
CA LYS A 106 -8.08 14.40 -19.54
C LYS A 106 -8.50 15.75 -18.98
N LEU A 107 -8.06 16.06 -17.78
CA LEU A 107 -8.27 17.38 -17.16
C LEU A 107 -7.24 18.43 -17.62
N GLU A 108 -6.16 18.01 -18.31
CA GLU A 108 -5.07 18.88 -18.76
C GLU A 108 -4.44 19.73 -17.63
N LEU A 109 -4.34 19.16 -16.42
CA LEU A 109 -3.82 19.85 -15.24
C LEU A 109 -2.41 20.46 -15.45
N PRO A 110 -1.44 19.75 -16.09
CA PRO A 110 -0.09 20.29 -16.28
C PRO A 110 -0.03 21.61 -17.05
N LYS A 111 -0.97 21.82 -17.97
CA LYS A 111 -1.04 23.02 -18.80
C LYS A 111 -1.33 24.27 -17.97
N ASN A 112 -2.20 24.12 -17.00
CA ASN A 112 -2.71 25.21 -16.17
C ASN A 112 -2.00 25.33 -14.81
N THR A 113 -1.18 24.34 -14.44
CA THR A 113 -0.36 24.37 -13.22
C THR A 113 0.81 25.33 -13.43
N THR A 114 0.89 26.41 -12.67
CA THR A 114 1.96 27.40 -12.77
C THR A 114 2.26 28.01 -11.42
N ILE A 115 3.54 28.08 -11.07
CA ILE A 115 4.05 28.84 -9.91
C ILE A 115 4.67 30.15 -10.45
N PRO A 116 4.17 31.30 -10.04
CA PRO A 116 4.63 32.59 -10.60
C PRO A 116 6.10 32.86 -10.28
N ASN A 117 6.76 33.62 -11.17
CA ASN A 117 8.14 34.08 -11.05
C ASN A 117 9.22 32.99 -11.04
N LEU A 118 8.93 31.78 -11.56
CA LEU A 118 9.87 30.69 -11.70
C LEU A 118 10.16 30.32 -13.15
N ARG A 119 11.39 29.86 -13.39
CA ARG A 119 11.73 29.13 -14.61
C ARG A 119 11.38 27.66 -14.42
N GLU A 120 10.11 27.35 -14.66
CA GLU A 120 9.56 26.01 -14.41
C GLU A 120 10.12 24.95 -15.37
N VAL A 121 10.28 23.73 -14.85
CA VAL A 121 10.57 22.50 -15.59
C VAL A 121 9.46 21.51 -15.35
N LYS A 122 8.53 21.42 -16.30
CA LYS A 122 7.35 20.53 -16.23
C LYS A 122 7.59 19.17 -16.89
N GLU A 123 8.71 19.02 -17.59
CA GLU A 123 9.11 17.72 -18.15
C GLU A 123 9.35 16.72 -17.03
N ASN A 124 8.77 15.53 -17.15
CA ASN A 124 8.73 14.48 -16.14
C ASN A 124 8.06 14.88 -14.81
N MET A 125 7.18 15.84 -14.80
CA MET A 125 6.51 16.33 -13.58
C MET A 125 5.68 15.27 -12.86
N THR A 126 5.22 14.25 -13.57
CA THR A 126 4.42 13.11 -13.06
C THR A 126 3.14 13.51 -12.33
N MET A 127 2.38 14.48 -12.87
CA MET A 127 1.08 14.85 -12.31
C MET A 127 0.13 13.65 -12.27
N GLY A 128 -0.63 13.50 -11.17
CA GLY A 128 -1.50 12.35 -10.93
C GLY A 128 -0.80 11.15 -10.28
N THR A 129 0.45 11.32 -9.80
CA THR A 129 1.09 10.33 -8.92
C THR A 129 0.30 10.18 -7.62
N THR A 130 -0.22 11.29 -7.10
CA THR A 130 -1.00 11.34 -5.87
C THR A 130 -2.31 12.06 -6.14
N LEU A 131 -3.42 11.45 -5.69
CA LEU A 131 -4.77 12.00 -5.73
C LEU A 131 -5.41 11.83 -4.35
N VAL A 132 -6.01 12.90 -3.83
CA VAL A 132 -6.74 12.89 -2.56
C VAL A 132 -7.97 13.77 -2.68
N THR A 133 -9.15 13.26 -2.34
CA THR A 133 -10.37 14.05 -2.29
C THR A 133 -10.38 14.98 -1.08
N ASN A 134 -10.92 16.17 -1.24
CA ASN A 134 -11.05 17.13 -0.16
C ASN A 134 -12.41 16.99 0.53
N PRO A 135 -12.47 17.00 1.87
CA PRO A 135 -13.73 16.93 2.62
C PRO A 135 -14.72 18.05 2.28
N ASN A 136 -14.20 19.22 1.85
CA ASN A 136 -14.98 20.39 1.48
C ASN A 136 -15.38 20.42 0.00
N GLY A 137 -15.23 19.30 -0.71
CA GLY A 137 -15.43 19.15 -2.15
C GLY A 137 -14.17 19.45 -2.96
N GLY A 138 -14.11 18.91 -4.20
CA GLY A 138 -12.93 18.95 -5.03
C GLY A 138 -11.87 17.92 -4.63
N PHE A 139 -10.67 18.05 -5.17
CA PHE A 139 -9.56 17.12 -4.91
C PHE A 139 -8.21 17.80 -5.07
N LEU A 140 -7.19 17.16 -4.49
CA LEU A 140 -5.79 17.52 -4.65
C LEU A 140 -5.13 16.53 -5.59
N ALA A 141 -4.36 17.02 -6.58
CA ALA A 141 -3.50 16.20 -7.43
C ALA A 141 -2.06 16.70 -7.35
N CYS A 142 -1.09 15.78 -7.20
CA CYS A 142 0.31 16.16 -7.08
C CYS A 142 1.17 15.53 -8.18
N GLY A 143 2.22 16.30 -8.56
CA GLY A 143 3.31 15.91 -9.44
C GLY A 143 4.65 16.07 -8.72
N PRO A 144 5.14 15.03 -8.01
CA PRO A 144 6.32 15.13 -7.15
C PRO A 144 7.63 15.39 -7.90
N GLN A 145 7.67 15.15 -9.21
CA GLN A 145 8.85 15.39 -10.03
C GLN A 145 8.86 16.79 -10.69
N TYR A 146 7.90 17.66 -10.34
CA TYR A 146 7.93 19.05 -10.79
C TYR A 146 9.21 19.75 -10.34
N GLY A 147 9.85 20.47 -11.26
CA GLY A 147 11.08 21.17 -10.98
C GLY A 147 11.10 22.62 -11.47
N TYR A 148 12.16 23.31 -11.10
CA TYR A 148 12.48 24.67 -11.55
C TYR A 148 13.99 24.86 -11.61
N MET A 149 14.44 25.86 -12.36
CA MET A 149 15.86 26.16 -12.55
C MET A 149 16.32 27.22 -11.56
N CYS A 150 17.37 26.92 -10.80
CA CYS A 150 18.20 27.86 -10.06
C CYS A 150 19.55 28.00 -10.76
N GLY A 151 19.73 29.04 -11.52
CA GLY A 151 20.91 29.17 -12.40
C GLY A 151 20.94 28.03 -13.43
N LYS A 152 22.00 27.24 -13.39
CA LYS A 152 22.17 26.02 -14.22
C LYS A 152 21.69 24.74 -13.53
N GLN A 153 21.36 24.79 -12.26
CA GLN A 153 20.90 23.64 -11.46
C GLN A 153 19.38 23.53 -11.55
N GLN A 154 18.90 22.31 -11.78
CA GLN A 154 17.47 21.99 -11.65
C GLN A 154 17.17 21.47 -10.25
N TYR A 155 16.15 22.03 -9.61
CA TYR A 155 15.58 21.54 -8.36
C TYR A 155 14.29 20.79 -8.62
N ILE A 156 14.01 19.77 -7.81
CA ILE A 156 12.79 18.97 -7.89
C ILE A 156 12.05 19.10 -6.56
N SER A 157 11.20 20.12 -6.50
CA SER A 157 10.45 20.46 -5.29
C SER A 157 9.11 19.74 -5.16
N GLY A 158 8.58 19.26 -6.29
CA GLY A 158 7.19 18.82 -6.38
C GLY A 158 6.19 19.98 -6.46
N VAL A 159 5.01 19.69 -6.96
CA VAL A 159 3.87 20.63 -7.04
C VAL A 159 2.57 19.89 -6.79
N CYS A 160 1.62 20.54 -6.11
CA CYS A 160 0.26 20.06 -5.96
C CYS A 160 -0.72 21.11 -6.49
N VAL A 161 -1.83 20.67 -7.06
CA VAL A 161 -2.92 21.51 -7.52
C VAL A 161 -4.19 21.17 -6.76
N ASN A 162 -4.87 22.20 -6.29
CA ASN A 162 -6.19 22.07 -5.69
C ASN A 162 -7.23 22.32 -6.77
N VAL A 163 -8.08 21.33 -7.02
CA VAL A 163 -9.10 21.32 -8.08
C VAL A 163 -10.47 21.43 -7.44
N SER A 164 -11.30 22.32 -7.97
CA SER A 164 -12.69 22.56 -7.51
C SER A 164 -13.60 21.37 -7.83
N PRO A 165 -14.79 21.31 -7.23
CA PRO A 165 -15.81 20.33 -7.63
C PRO A 165 -16.20 20.41 -9.12
N SER A 166 -16.06 21.57 -9.76
CA SER A 166 -16.31 21.78 -11.20
C SER A 166 -15.10 21.49 -12.09
N PHE A 167 -14.06 20.85 -11.54
CA PHE A 167 -12.82 20.50 -12.24
C PHE A 167 -11.93 21.68 -12.68
N GLU A 168 -12.09 22.84 -12.05
CA GLU A 168 -11.25 24.02 -12.28
C GLU A 168 -10.10 24.07 -11.27
N ILE A 169 -8.90 24.47 -11.71
CA ILE A 169 -7.77 24.68 -10.81
C ILE A 169 -8.02 25.94 -9.99
N LEU A 170 -8.12 25.77 -8.67
CA LEU A 170 -8.27 26.88 -7.72
C LEU A 170 -6.92 27.55 -7.45
N ASN A 171 -5.90 26.74 -7.17
CA ASN A 171 -4.54 27.20 -6.94
C ASN A 171 -3.53 26.08 -7.18
N SER A 172 -2.30 26.48 -7.47
CA SER A 172 -1.12 25.61 -7.53
C SER A 172 -0.19 25.95 -6.37
N MET A 173 0.35 24.93 -5.70
CA MET A 173 1.23 25.09 -4.55
C MET A 173 2.48 24.24 -4.70
N ALA A 174 3.63 24.81 -4.37
CA ALA A 174 4.90 24.10 -4.29
C ALA A 174 5.56 24.38 -2.92
N PRO A 175 5.00 23.82 -1.83
CA PRO A 175 5.41 24.20 -0.47
C PRO A 175 6.82 23.75 -0.12
N GLY A 176 7.41 22.81 -0.86
CA GLY A 176 8.82 22.42 -0.74
C GLY A 176 9.79 23.31 -1.49
N MET A 177 9.32 24.36 -2.17
CA MET A 177 10.17 25.25 -2.93
C MET A 177 11.04 26.11 -2.03
N GLN A 178 12.31 26.26 -2.40
CA GLN A 178 13.23 27.18 -1.77
C GLN A 178 13.58 28.35 -2.70
N GLU A 179 13.92 29.50 -2.13
CA GLU A 179 14.47 30.60 -2.93
C GLU A 179 15.86 30.22 -3.44
N CYS A 180 16.11 30.46 -4.71
CA CYS A 180 17.46 30.34 -5.27
C CYS A 180 18.43 31.33 -4.57
N ALA A 181 19.64 30.89 -4.26
CA ALA A 181 20.68 31.78 -3.76
C ALA A 181 20.97 32.84 -4.84
N LYS A 182 20.91 34.09 -4.42
CA LYS A 182 20.76 35.19 -5.39
C LYS A 182 22.07 35.56 -6.14
N GLU A 183 23.20 35.39 -5.53
CA GLU A 183 24.47 35.95 -6.08
C GLU A 183 25.68 35.22 -5.47
N LEU A 184 26.66 34.91 -6.31
CA LEU A 184 27.90 34.23 -5.93
C LEU A 184 29.14 35.06 -6.33
N ASP A 185 29.97 35.40 -5.36
CA ASP A 185 31.24 36.07 -5.58
C ASP A 185 32.38 35.05 -5.40
N VAL A 186 33.01 34.67 -6.51
CA VAL A 186 34.08 33.68 -6.59
C VAL A 186 35.41 34.36 -6.80
N VAL A 187 36.38 34.16 -5.90
CA VAL A 187 37.75 34.67 -6.06
C VAL A 187 38.71 33.50 -6.25
N LEU A 188 39.42 33.51 -7.37
CA LEU A 188 40.44 32.53 -7.69
C LEU A 188 41.77 33.05 -7.18
N VAL A 189 42.42 32.32 -6.30
CA VAL A 189 43.74 32.67 -5.71
C VAL A 189 44.75 31.70 -6.26
N LEU A 190 45.58 32.23 -7.18
CA LEU A 190 46.46 31.45 -8.04
C LEU A 190 47.90 31.57 -7.61
N ASP A 191 48.55 30.46 -7.37
CA ASP A 191 50.00 30.42 -7.27
C ASP A 191 50.64 30.73 -8.62
N GLY A 192 51.42 31.80 -8.68
CA GLY A 192 52.14 32.23 -9.86
C GLY A 192 53.65 32.12 -9.67
N SER A 193 54.12 31.48 -8.59
CA SER A 193 55.56 31.27 -8.34
C SER A 193 56.23 30.43 -9.43
N ASN A 194 57.54 30.46 -9.47
CA ASN A 194 58.31 29.75 -10.49
C ASN A 194 58.24 28.23 -10.42
N SER A 195 57.69 27.66 -9.31
CA SER A 195 57.43 26.25 -9.11
C SER A 195 56.26 25.70 -9.91
N ILE A 196 55.31 26.58 -10.26
CA ILE A 196 54.19 26.23 -11.13
C ILE A 196 54.63 26.19 -12.60
N TYR A 197 54.72 25.00 -13.17
CA TYR A 197 55.13 24.81 -14.57
C TYR A 197 54.48 23.55 -15.17
N PRO A 198 53.87 23.59 -16.38
CA PRO A 198 53.70 24.78 -17.23
C PRO A 198 52.53 25.70 -16.81
N TRP A 199 52.64 27.00 -16.95
CA TRP A 199 51.58 27.96 -16.61
C TRP A 199 50.35 27.80 -17.50
N GLU A 200 50.50 27.30 -18.71
CA GLU A 200 49.43 27.00 -19.65
C GLU A 200 48.41 26.02 -19.05
N SER A 201 48.83 25.10 -18.17
CA SER A 201 47.90 24.18 -17.46
C SER A 201 46.94 24.91 -16.51
N ILE A 202 47.42 25.98 -15.86
CA ILE A 202 46.58 26.85 -15.01
C ILE A 202 45.59 27.63 -15.90
N ILE A 203 46.06 28.14 -17.06
CA ILE A 203 45.19 28.83 -18.02
C ILE A 203 44.09 27.88 -18.53
N ASP A 204 44.44 26.66 -18.93
CA ASP A 204 43.49 25.67 -19.42
C ASP A 204 42.47 25.27 -18.33
N PHE A 205 42.92 25.12 -17.09
CA PHE A 205 42.03 24.90 -15.96
C PHE A 205 41.08 26.08 -15.81
N LEU A 206 41.57 27.32 -15.79
CA LEU A 206 40.72 28.52 -15.65
C LEU A 206 39.68 28.61 -16.76
N LEU A 207 40.09 28.39 -18.02
CA LEU A 207 39.19 28.47 -19.19
C LEU A 207 38.08 27.43 -19.12
N ARG A 208 38.37 26.22 -18.65
CA ARG A 208 37.34 25.16 -18.48
C ARG A 208 36.45 25.45 -17.29
N PHE A 209 37.02 25.85 -16.16
CA PHE A 209 36.31 26.17 -14.94
C PHE A 209 35.34 27.34 -15.11
N ILE A 210 35.81 28.46 -15.68
CA ILE A 210 34.99 29.66 -15.91
C ILE A 210 33.80 29.37 -16.83
N ARG A 211 33.95 28.47 -17.82
CA ARG A 211 32.82 28.05 -18.68
C ARG A 211 31.72 27.31 -17.91
N LYS A 212 32.02 26.74 -16.75
CA LYS A 212 31.00 26.09 -15.90
C LYS A 212 30.16 27.09 -15.14
N ILE A 213 30.65 28.30 -14.91
CA ILE A 213 30.01 29.38 -14.14
C ILE A 213 29.33 30.37 -15.09
N GLU A 214 28.13 30.78 -14.74
CA GLU A 214 27.39 31.82 -15.50
C GLU A 214 27.69 33.17 -14.89
N ILE A 215 28.51 34.00 -15.61
CA ILE A 215 28.95 35.29 -15.14
C ILE A 215 27.98 36.39 -15.55
N GLY A 216 27.62 37.25 -14.60
CA GLY A 216 26.71 38.35 -14.85
C GLY A 216 26.47 39.21 -13.60
N PRO A 217 25.97 40.44 -13.78
CA PRO A 217 25.75 41.39 -12.68
C PRO A 217 24.78 40.91 -11.59
N LYS A 218 23.86 40.01 -11.96
CA LYS A 218 22.88 39.37 -11.05
C LYS A 218 23.09 37.84 -10.93
N LEU A 219 24.20 37.34 -11.44
CA LEU A 219 24.62 35.95 -11.43
C LEU A 219 25.91 35.81 -10.64
N SER A 220 26.80 34.90 -11.03
CA SER A 220 28.12 34.80 -10.41
C SER A 220 29.07 35.91 -10.89
N GLN A 221 29.92 36.41 -10.02
CA GLN A 221 31.05 37.23 -10.34
C GLN A 221 32.36 36.49 -10.06
N VAL A 222 33.38 36.73 -10.88
CA VAL A 222 34.68 36.07 -10.73
C VAL A 222 35.80 37.10 -10.63
N GLY A 223 36.54 37.07 -9.53
CA GLY A 223 37.79 37.81 -9.32
C GLY A 223 38.99 36.88 -9.41
N ILE A 224 40.15 37.41 -9.79
CA ILE A 224 41.43 36.68 -9.86
C ILE A 224 42.51 37.44 -9.11
N VAL A 225 43.14 36.74 -8.19
CA VAL A 225 44.30 37.19 -7.43
C VAL A 225 45.44 36.21 -7.71
N SER A 226 46.59 36.71 -8.12
CA SER A 226 47.80 35.88 -8.24
C SER A 226 48.83 36.27 -7.19
N TYR A 227 49.58 35.30 -6.71
CA TYR A 227 50.62 35.52 -5.71
C TYR A 227 51.93 34.75 -6.05
N GLY A 228 53.02 35.23 -5.49
CA GLY A 228 54.35 34.69 -5.46
C GLY A 228 55.04 35.31 -4.26
N GLU A 229 56.13 36.08 -4.44
CA GLU A 229 56.71 36.96 -3.38
C GLU A 229 55.77 38.13 -3.02
N THR A 230 54.98 38.59 -3.99
CA THR A 230 54.02 39.69 -3.86
C THR A 230 52.65 39.20 -4.29
N VAL A 231 51.58 39.94 -3.97
CA VAL A 231 50.20 39.61 -4.35
C VAL A 231 49.70 40.65 -5.38
N SER A 232 49.07 40.21 -6.42
CA SER A 232 48.52 41.06 -7.48
C SER A 232 47.05 40.73 -7.76
N HIS A 233 46.19 41.75 -7.71
CA HIS A 233 44.80 41.64 -8.17
C HIS A 233 44.77 41.71 -9.70
N ARG A 234 44.42 40.63 -10.36
CA ARG A 234 44.37 40.52 -11.82
C ARG A 234 43.00 40.88 -12.39
N VAL A 235 41.96 40.50 -11.67
CA VAL A 235 40.55 40.73 -12.04
C VAL A 235 39.77 41.06 -10.79
N ASN A 236 39.03 42.16 -10.79
CA ASN A 236 38.07 42.52 -9.76
C ASN A 236 36.72 41.85 -10.06
N LEU A 237 35.93 41.58 -9.03
CA LEU A 237 34.64 40.87 -9.14
C LEU A 237 33.66 41.48 -10.15
N SER A 238 33.53 42.82 -10.19
CA SER A 238 32.61 43.51 -11.11
C SER A 238 33.25 43.89 -12.47
N GLN A 239 34.45 43.43 -12.75
CA GLN A 239 35.21 43.89 -13.94
C GLN A 239 34.63 43.33 -15.24
N PHE A 240 34.13 42.13 -15.25
CA PHE A 240 33.52 41.48 -16.41
C PHE A 240 32.05 41.18 -16.21
N ALA A 241 31.22 41.58 -17.16
CA ALA A 241 29.77 41.41 -17.10
C ALA A 241 29.29 40.14 -17.78
N ASN A 242 30.16 39.39 -18.45
CA ASN A 242 29.81 38.12 -19.12
C ASN A 242 31.01 37.16 -19.18
N THR A 243 30.72 35.89 -19.40
CA THR A 243 31.71 34.80 -19.44
C THR A 243 32.71 34.94 -20.57
N GLU A 244 32.29 35.36 -21.74
CA GLU A 244 33.18 35.41 -22.93
C GLU A 244 34.30 36.47 -22.80
N ASP A 245 34.00 37.64 -22.25
CA ASP A 245 34.99 38.70 -22.05
C ASP A 245 36.05 38.33 -20.99
N LEU A 246 35.62 37.64 -19.92
CA LEU A 246 36.58 37.10 -18.94
C LEU A 246 37.44 36.00 -19.58
N LEU A 247 36.89 35.10 -20.38
CA LEU A 247 37.66 34.06 -21.06
C LEU A 247 38.69 34.61 -22.02
N LYS A 248 38.38 35.73 -22.70
CA LYS A 248 39.40 36.45 -23.56
C LYS A 248 40.55 36.97 -22.72
N PHE A 249 40.24 37.59 -21.56
CA PHE A 249 41.28 38.13 -20.68
C PHE A 249 42.15 37.01 -20.08
N VAL A 250 41.57 35.91 -19.67
CA VAL A 250 42.27 34.77 -19.03
C VAL A 250 43.23 34.09 -19.97
N ARG A 251 42.98 34.07 -21.29
CA ARG A 251 43.91 33.49 -22.29
C ARG A 251 45.28 34.15 -22.28
N ASP A 252 45.30 35.43 -22.02
CA ASP A 252 46.51 36.24 -22.04
C ASP A 252 47.04 36.56 -20.64
N LEU A 253 46.55 35.86 -19.60
CA LEU A 253 46.91 36.10 -18.20
C LEU A 253 48.37 35.70 -17.94
N PRO A 254 49.27 36.69 -17.64
CA PRO A 254 50.67 36.37 -17.41
C PRO A 254 50.91 35.71 -16.07
N GLN A 255 51.88 34.80 -15.99
CA GLN A 255 52.38 34.24 -14.74
C GLN A 255 53.02 35.34 -13.90
N GLN A 256 52.78 35.30 -12.57
CA GLN A 256 53.44 36.18 -11.62
C GLN A 256 54.74 35.49 -11.15
N THR A 257 55.83 35.82 -11.77
CA THR A 257 57.13 35.23 -11.41
C THR A 257 57.57 35.62 -10.01
N GLY A 258 58.30 34.73 -9.33
CA GLY A 258 58.87 34.94 -8.00
C GLY A 258 59.56 33.67 -7.47
N SER A 259 60.55 33.83 -6.63
CA SER A 259 61.34 32.73 -6.03
C SER A 259 60.71 32.20 -4.70
N LYS A 260 59.73 32.93 -4.14
CA LYS A 260 59.05 32.56 -2.90
C LYS A 260 57.56 32.40 -3.16
N THR A 261 56.97 31.44 -2.50
CA THR A 261 55.54 31.14 -2.53
C THR A 261 54.91 31.58 -1.20
N MET A 262 54.27 32.74 -1.21
CA MET A 262 53.64 33.33 -0.02
C MET A 262 52.14 33.06 -0.06
N THR A 263 51.72 31.79 0.12
CA THR A 263 50.37 31.31 -0.10
C THR A 263 49.37 31.96 0.90
N PHE A 264 49.72 32.01 2.17
CA PHE A 264 48.83 32.56 3.19
C PHE A 264 48.71 34.09 3.14
N LEU A 265 49.76 34.78 2.66
CA LEU A 265 49.69 36.21 2.32
C LEU A 265 48.72 36.43 1.14
N GLY A 266 48.77 35.57 0.11
CA GLY A 266 47.87 35.62 -1.03
C GLY A 266 46.41 35.40 -0.62
N ILE A 267 46.15 34.42 0.25
CA ILE A 267 44.82 34.14 0.79
C ILE A 267 44.30 35.29 1.67
N ASP A 268 45.11 35.81 2.57
CA ASP A 268 44.73 36.89 3.47
C ASP A 268 44.49 38.21 2.74
N THR A 269 45.29 38.49 1.71
CA THR A 269 45.08 39.65 0.84
C THR A 269 43.77 39.48 0.03
N ALA A 270 43.54 38.33 -0.56
CA ALA A 270 42.29 38.04 -1.26
C ALA A 270 41.06 38.18 -0.31
N ARG A 271 41.16 37.65 0.92
CA ARG A 271 40.14 37.79 1.93
C ARG A 271 39.83 39.26 2.28
N LYS A 272 40.84 40.05 2.53
CA LYS A 272 40.71 41.44 2.96
C LYS A 272 40.35 42.40 1.84
N GLU A 273 40.85 42.19 0.64
CA GLU A 273 40.76 43.16 -0.45
C GLU A 273 39.88 42.75 -1.60
N ALA A 274 39.89 41.47 -2.04
CA ALA A 274 39.14 41.06 -3.21
C ALA A 274 37.61 41.04 -2.97
N PHE A 275 37.19 40.80 -1.73
CA PHE A 275 35.77 40.81 -1.32
C PHE A 275 35.34 42.20 -0.75
N MET A 276 36.03 43.28 -1.10
CA MET A 276 35.59 44.64 -0.77
C MET A 276 34.58 45.18 -1.77
N PRO A 277 33.62 46.02 -1.35
CA PRO A 277 32.65 46.64 -2.28
C PRO A 277 33.32 47.46 -3.38
N GLU A 278 34.45 48.07 -3.10
CA GLU A 278 35.23 48.86 -4.06
C GLU A 278 35.78 48.01 -5.19
N ARG A 279 35.89 46.66 -4.97
CA ARG A 279 36.33 45.72 -5.99
C ARG A 279 35.15 44.91 -6.57
N GLY A 280 33.91 45.32 -6.27
CA GLY A 280 32.72 44.78 -6.83
C GLY A 280 32.03 43.65 -6.04
N ALA A 281 32.48 43.39 -4.80
CA ALA A 281 31.80 42.45 -3.93
C ALA A 281 30.39 42.95 -3.57
N ARG A 282 29.43 42.05 -3.59
CA ARG A 282 28.01 42.40 -3.40
C ARG A 282 27.52 42.07 -1.99
N PRO A 283 26.74 42.97 -1.36
CA PRO A 283 26.11 42.72 -0.08
C PRO A 283 25.15 41.54 -0.21
N GLY A 284 25.34 40.51 0.62
CA GLY A 284 24.46 39.32 0.63
C GLY A 284 24.87 38.24 -0.37
N ALA A 285 25.83 38.45 -1.26
CA ALA A 285 26.37 37.39 -2.10
C ALA A 285 27.17 36.38 -1.28
N LYS A 286 27.10 35.13 -1.67
CA LYS A 286 27.91 34.06 -1.05
C LYS A 286 29.35 34.19 -1.55
N LYS A 287 30.31 34.22 -0.63
CA LYS A 287 31.73 34.37 -0.92
C LYS A 287 32.40 33.02 -1.06
N VAL A 288 33.03 32.77 -2.18
CA VAL A 288 33.79 31.55 -2.47
C VAL A 288 35.22 31.89 -2.85
N MET A 289 36.18 31.19 -2.27
CA MET A 289 37.57 31.30 -2.62
C MET A 289 38.09 29.96 -3.11
N VAL A 290 38.66 29.93 -4.32
CA VAL A 290 39.30 28.74 -4.88
C VAL A 290 40.81 29.00 -4.91
N ILE A 291 41.56 28.20 -4.18
CA ILE A 291 43.01 28.35 -4.00
C ILE A 291 43.69 27.26 -4.83
N VAL A 292 44.56 27.64 -5.73
CA VAL A 292 45.42 26.73 -6.54
C VAL A 292 46.86 26.94 -6.16
N THR A 293 47.52 25.88 -5.71
CA THR A 293 48.92 25.90 -5.22
C THR A 293 49.62 24.57 -5.49
N ASP A 294 50.94 24.56 -5.58
CA ASP A 294 51.78 23.36 -5.60
C ASP A 294 52.03 22.76 -4.20
N GLY A 295 51.54 23.44 -3.17
CA GLY A 295 51.53 22.91 -1.78
C GLY A 295 52.74 23.37 -0.95
N GLU A 296 53.82 23.91 -1.50
CA GLU A 296 54.92 24.48 -0.74
C GLU A 296 54.71 25.96 -0.42
N SER A 297 54.61 26.28 0.86
CA SER A 297 54.46 27.67 1.30
C SER A 297 55.56 28.14 2.23
N HIS A 298 56.13 29.28 1.94
CA HIS A 298 57.19 29.90 2.73
C HIS A 298 56.64 30.63 3.96
N ASP A 299 55.30 30.87 4.06
CA ASP A 299 54.65 31.56 5.17
C ASP A 299 53.62 30.64 5.91
N SER A 300 53.87 29.33 5.95
CA SER A 300 53.02 28.31 6.54
C SER A 300 52.68 28.58 8.02
N HIS A 301 53.49 29.36 8.76
CA HIS A 301 53.21 29.76 10.15
C HIS A 301 51.91 30.59 10.31
N ASN A 302 51.41 31.16 9.25
CA ASN A 302 50.17 31.97 9.24
C ASN A 302 48.92 31.12 8.97
N LEU A 303 49.04 29.84 8.67
CA LEU A 303 47.96 28.93 8.23
C LEU A 303 46.74 28.99 9.12
N GLU A 304 46.88 28.66 10.39
CA GLU A 304 45.76 28.55 11.30
C GLU A 304 44.96 29.86 11.49
N LYS A 305 45.72 30.98 11.50
CA LYS A 305 45.12 32.31 11.63
C LYS A 305 44.30 32.67 10.42
N VAL A 306 44.87 32.53 9.23
CA VAL A 306 44.21 32.90 7.96
C VAL A 306 42.96 32.03 7.67
N ILE A 307 43.03 30.72 7.97
CA ILE A 307 41.89 29.82 7.83
C ILE A 307 40.74 30.23 8.75
N ARG A 308 41.07 30.55 10.03
CA ARG A 308 40.08 30.99 11.00
C ARG A 308 39.45 32.31 10.61
N ASP A 309 40.26 33.27 10.16
CA ASP A 309 39.77 34.60 9.74
C ASP A 309 38.86 34.48 8.52
N CYS A 310 39.19 33.63 7.53
CA CYS A 310 38.29 33.36 6.39
C CYS A 310 36.97 32.73 6.83
N HIS A 311 36.98 31.86 7.86
CA HIS A 311 35.78 31.29 8.37
C HIS A 311 34.91 32.38 9.06
N ASN A 312 35.53 33.27 9.84
CA ASN A 312 34.81 34.36 10.51
C ASN A 312 34.16 35.32 9.51
N ASP A 313 34.78 35.49 8.32
CA ASP A 313 34.29 36.34 7.24
C ASP A 313 33.26 35.62 6.31
N ASN A 314 32.83 34.40 6.69
CA ASN A 314 31.92 33.55 5.93
C ASN A 314 32.40 33.28 4.47
N ILE A 315 33.70 33.07 4.28
CA ILE A 315 34.29 32.73 2.98
C ILE A 315 34.43 31.22 2.89
N GLU A 316 33.71 30.61 1.95
CA GLU A 316 33.86 29.22 1.61
C GLU A 316 35.15 28.99 0.80
N ARG A 317 35.91 27.96 1.14
CA ARG A 317 37.23 27.76 0.56
C ARG A 317 37.38 26.38 -0.07
N PHE A 318 37.86 26.35 -1.31
CA PHE A 318 38.28 25.16 -2.00
C PHE A 318 39.77 25.20 -2.25
N GLY A 319 40.47 24.19 -1.76
CA GLY A 319 41.92 24.06 -1.98
C GLY A 319 42.22 23.05 -3.07
N ILE A 320 43.03 23.38 -4.03
CA ILE A 320 43.56 22.49 -5.05
C ILE A 320 45.07 22.47 -4.84
N ALA A 321 45.60 21.32 -4.41
CA ALA A 321 47.03 21.14 -4.27
C ALA A 321 47.59 20.23 -5.38
N VAL A 322 48.56 20.70 -6.07
CA VAL A 322 49.37 19.94 -7.02
C VAL A 322 50.55 19.35 -6.25
N LEU A 323 50.68 18.03 -6.20
CA LEU A 323 51.78 17.31 -5.51
C LEU A 323 51.84 17.43 -3.97
N GLY A 324 50.87 18.05 -3.30
CA GLY A 324 50.94 18.31 -1.88
C GLY A 324 49.88 17.59 -1.01
N ASP A 325 50.32 17.17 0.20
CA ASP A 325 49.45 16.52 1.19
C ASP A 325 48.96 17.56 2.21
N TYR A 326 48.07 18.46 1.78
CA TYR A 326 47.54 19.52 2.63
C TYR A 326 46.12 19.22 3.17
N ASN A 327 46.04 19.15 4.48
CA ASN A 327 44.82 19.22 5.33
C ASN A 327 43.81 18.06 5.23
N ARG A 328 44.03 17.04 6.08
CA ARG A 328 43.15 15.85 6.25
C ARG A 328 41.80 16.13 6.90
N GLN A 329 41.52 17.34 7.39
CA GLN A 329 40.33 17.61 8.24
C GLN A 329 39.05 17.89 7.45
N ASN A 330 39.08 18.28 6.19
CA ASN A 330 37.89 18.57 5.40
C ASN A 330 37.99 18.04 3.97
N LYS A 331 37.83 16.75 3.79
CA LYS A 331 37.97 16.02 2.51
C LYS A 331 37.03 16.49 1.39
N ASN A 332 35.96 17.20 1.74
CA ASN A 332 34.96 17.65 0.76
C ASN A 332 35.37 18.92 -0.03
N HIS A 333 36.30 19.70 0.51
CA HIS A 333 36.73 20.99 -0.04
C HIS A 333 38.20 21.00 -0.50
N PHE A 334 38.79 19.81 -0.52
CA PHE A 334 40.18 19.64 -0.91
C PHE A 334 40.31 18.68 -2.08
N PHE A 335 41.05 19.12 -3.12
CA PHE A 335 41.34 18.33 -4.30
C PHE A 335 42.87 18.19 -4.41
N ASN A 336 43.37 16.97 -4.43
CA ASN A 336 44.77 16.65 -4.67
C ASN A 336 44.91 16.11 -6.09
N VAL A 337 45.84 16.68 -6.85
CA VAL A 337 46.11 16.28 -8.23
C VAL A 337 47.58 15.92 -8.34
N SER A 338 47.90 14.97 -9.24
CA SER A 338 49.25 14.44 -9.42
C SER A 338 50.24 15.43 -10.05
N ASP A 339 49.72 16.33 -10.83
CA ASP A 339 50.50 17.34 -11.60
C ASP A 339 49.56 18.45 -12.12
N GLU A 340 50.14 19.49 -12.72
CA GLU A 340 49.35 20.63 -13.25
C GLU A 340 48.45 20.22 -14.42
N VAL A 341 48.80 19.17 -15.17
CA VAL A 341 47.97 18.66 -16.27
C VAL A 341 46.71 17.98 -15.73
N ALA A 342 46.82 17.32 -14.57
CA ALA A 342 45.71 16.67 -13.91
C ALA A 342 44.66 17.64 -13.33
N LEU A 343 44.96 18.94 -13.26
CA LEU A 343 43.96 19.96 -12.87
C LEU A 343 42.68 19.89 -13.70
N LEU A 344 42.77 19.47 -14.95
CA LEU A 344 41.60 19.35 -15.82
C LEU A 344 40.64 18.24 -15.40
N THR A 345 41.11 17.25 -14.64
CA THR A 345 40.27 16.12 -14.18
C THR A 345 39.31 16.51 -13.08
N ILE A 346 39.61 17.57 -12.34
CA ILE A 346 38.78 18.01 -11.19
C ILE A 346 37.80 19.13 -11.53
N VAL A 347 37.90 19.72 -12.74
CA VAL A 347 37.04 20.86 -13.12
C VAL A 347 35.57 20.56 -12.97
N ASP A 348 35.13 19.38 -13.39
CA ASP A 348 33.71 19.02 -13.32
C ASP A 348 33.26 18.82 -11.87
N ALA A 349 34.07 18.21 -11.02
CA ALA A 349 33.77 18.00 -9.60
C ALA A 349 33.75 19.33 -8.82
N LEU A 350 34.74 20.20 -9.07
CA LEU A 350 34.79 21.52 -8.44
C LEU A 350 33.65 22.42 -8.95
N GLY A 351 33.42 22.45 -10.25
CA GLY A 351 32.30 23.19 -10.84
C GLY A 351 30.96 22.76 -10.29
N SER A 352 30.72 21.46 -10.17
CA SER A 352 29.51 20.94 -9.59
C SER A 352 29.33 21.34 -8.12
N LYS A 353 30.40 21.35 -7.33
CA LYS A 353 30.36 21.81 -5.93
C LYS A 353 30.06 23.29 -5.79
N ILE A 354 30.66 24.12 -6.65
CA ILE A 354 30.42 25.57 -6.62
C ILE A 354 29.02 25.91 -7.14
N ILE A 355 28.56 25.24 -8.19
CA ILE A 355 27.17 25.35 -8.65
C ILE A 355 26.18 24.91 -7.55
N ALA A 356 26.50 23.86 -6.80
CA ALA A 356 25.69 23.46 -5.66
C ALA A 356 25.64 24.54 -4.57
N LEU A 357 26.70 25.32 -4.38
CA LEU A 357 26.69 26.47 -3.48
C LEU A 357 25.87 27.66 -4.01
N GLU A 358 25.80 27.85 -5.33
CA GLU A 358 24.92 28.85 -5.99
C GLU A 358 23.45 28.58 -5.62
N ALA A 359 23.18 27.34 -5.26
CA ALA A 359 21.87 26.78 -5.05
C ALA A 359 21.42 26.75 -3.57
N THR A 360 22.33 26.87 -2.60
CA THR A 360 21.98 26.69 -1.17
C THR A 360 21.87 28.01 -0.42
N THR A 361 20.74 28.20 0.27
CA THR A 361 20.51 29.35 1.17
C THR A 361 21.06 29.15 2.58
N SER A 362 21.45 27.92 2.92
CA SER A 362 21.90 27.55 4.26
C SER A 362 23.42 27.65 4.45
N ASN A 363 23.85 27.91 5.67
CA ASN A 363 25.26 27.91 6.06
C ASN A 363 25.88 26.51 6.13
N SER A 364 25.15 25.46 5.75
CA SER A 364 25.61 24.06 5.74
C SER A 364 26.08 23.64 4.35
N THR A 365 27.32 23.38 4.21
CA THR A 365 28.10 23.29 2.95
C THR A 365 28.09 21.92 2.27
N SER A 366 27.25 20.96 2.63
CA SER A 366 27.41 19.61 2.09
C SER A 366 26.16 18.74 1.97
N SER A 367 24.98 19.25 2.23
CA SER A 367 23.74 18.46 2.14
C SER A 367 22.60 19.22 1.49
N PHE A 368 21.86 18.54 0.60
CA PHE A 368 20.59 19.06 0.11
C PHE A 368 19.60 19.19 1.28
N GLU A 369 18.82 20.26 1.32
CA GLU A 369 17.72 20.43 2.27
C GLU A 369 16.39 20.10 1.59
N MET A 370 15.79 21.04 0.86
CA MET A 370 14.50 20.83 0.17
C MET A 370 14.64 20.83 -1.36
N GLU A 371 15.84 20.99 -1.89
CA GLU A 371 16.11 21.12 -3.33
C GLU A 371 15.63 19.92 -4.15
N MET A 372 15.61 18.74 -3.54
CA MET A 372 15.17 17.48 -4.14
C MET A 372 13.97 16.89 -3.40
N SER A 373 13.16 17.73 -2.74
CA SER A 373 12.15 17.28 -1.77
C SER A 373 11.06 16.37 -2.34
N GLN A 374 10.70 16.52 -3.61
CA GLN A 374 9.60 15.76 -4.23
C GLN A 374 8.30 15.85 -3.42
N THR A 375 7.98 17.04 -2.90
CA THR A 375 6.80 17.26 -2.05
C THR A 375 5.53 16.90 -2.82
N GLY A 376 4.62 16.15 -2.19
CA GLY A 376 3.44 15.57 -2.83
C GLY A 376 3.67 14.15 -3.35
N PHE A 377 4.78 13.50 -2.96
CA PHE A 377 5.01 12.07 -3.22
C PHE A 377 3.88 11.21 -2.63
N SER A 378 3.43 11.57 -1.45
CA SER A 378 2.19 11.13 -0.80
C SER A 378 1.42 12.34 -0.27
N ALA A 379 0.12 12.22 -0.08
CA ALA A 379 -0.71 13.27 0.47
C ALA A 379 -1.85 12.71 1.30
N HIS A 380 -2.23 13.43 2.36
CA HIS A 380 -3.39 13.12 3.18
C HIS A 380 -4.05 14.40 3.68
N THR A 381 -5.37 14.46 3.59
CA THR A 381 -6.14 15.61 4.08
C THR A 381 -6.61 15.36 5.50
N SER A 382 -6.19 16.20 6.44
CA SER A 382 -6.66 16.20 7.83
C SER A 382 -7.57 17.40 8.12
N LYS A 383 -8.20 17.43 9.27
CA LYS A 383 -9.02 18.57 9.72
C LYS A 383 -8.21 19.87 9.85
N GLU A 384 -6.91 19.78 10.10
CA GLU A 384 -6.02 20.92 10.35
C GLU A 384 -5.28 21.40 9.09
N GLY A 385 -5.27 20.62 8.01
CA GLY A 385 -4.61 20.94 6.75
C GLY A 385 -4.22 19.71 5.96
N VAL A 386 -3.38 19.91 4.96
CA VAL A 386 -2.91 18.86 4.06
C VAL A 386 -1.49 18.45 4.46
N LEU A 387 -1.29 17.15 4.68
CA LEU A 387 0.01 16.53 4.87
C LEU A 387 0.56 16.11 3.50
N LEU A 388 1.80 16.46 3.22
CA LEU A 388 2.49 16.13 1.98
C LEU A 388 3.82 15.45 2.30
N GLY A 389 4.01 14.25 1.79
CA GLY A 389 5.28 13.56 1.92
C GLY A 389 6.34 14.19 1.01
N ALA A 390 7.55 14.38 1.52
CA ALA A 390 8.69 14.99 0.86
C ALA A 390 9.92 14.06 1.01
N VAL A 391 9.90 12.94 0.31
CA VAL A 391 10.86 11.82 0.48
C VAL A 391 12.30 12.17 0.15
N GLY A 392 12.50 13.10 -0.78
CA GLY A 392 13.84 13.52 -1.23
C GLY A 392 14.46 14.63 -0.37
N ALA A 393 13.72 15.20 0.59
CA ALA A 393 14.25 16.22 1.48
C ALA A 393 15.42 15.70 2.33
N TYR A 394 16.34 16.59 2.68
CA TYR A 394 17.47 16.33 3.59
C TYR A 394 18.32 15.13 3.19
N ASP A 395 18.79 15.10 1.94
CA ASP A 395 19.56 13.98 1.37
C ASP A 395 18.78 12.65 1.37
N TRP A 396 17.52 12.69 0.97
CA TRP A 396 16.58 11.53 0.98
C TRP A 396 16.32 10.92 2.36
N ASN A 397 16.65 11.61 3.45
CA ASN A 397 16.13 11.22 4.77
C ASN A 397 14.62 11.41 4.83
N GLY A 398 14.13 12.41 4.09
CA GLY A 398 12.72 12.73 3.98
C GLY A 398 12.17 13.60 5.10
N THR A 399 11.01 14.16 4.87
CA THR A 399 10.21 14.93 5.84
C THR A 399 8.73 14.91 5.45
N VAL A 400 7.89 15.46 6.31
CA VAL A 400 6.48 15.72 6.01
C VAL A 400 6.23 17.21 6.03
N VAL A 401 5.68 17.75 4.96
CA VAL A 401 5.29 19.14 4.86
C VAL A 401 3.82 19.25 5.20
N MET A 402 3.45 20.10 6.16
CA MET A 402 2.06 20.38 6.48
C MET A 402 1.65 21.75 5.93
N HIS A 403 0.66 21.77 5.07
CA HIS A 403 0.10 23.01 4.52
C HIS A 403 -1.25 23.31 5.16
N THR A 404 -1.31 24.42 5.91
CA THR A 404 -2.48 24.85 6.65
C THR A 404 -2.95 26.23 6.18
N ALA A 405 -4.11 26.68 6.61
CA ALA A 405 -4.60 28.04 6.35
C ALA A 405 -3.64 29.11 6.94
N GLY A 406 -2.88 28.79 7.97
CA GLY A 406 -1.89 29.67 8.60
C GLY A 406 -0.53 29.68 7.94
N GLY A 407 -0.29 28.85 6.92
CA GLY A 407 0.97 28.76 6.22
C GLY A 407 1.52 27.31 6.13
N THR A 408 2.76 27.20 5.68
CA THR A 408 3.44 25.92 5.50
C THR A 408 4.38 25.65 6.68
N ILE A 409 4.27 24.43 7.23
CA ILE A 409 5.13 23.92 8.30
C ILE A 409 6.06 22.88 7.70
N ILE A 410 7.37 23.08 7.77
CA ILE A 410 8.39 22.16 7.33
C ILE A 410 9.27 21.80 8.53
N PRO A 411 9.12 20.60 9.12
CA PRO A 411 9.96 20.20 10.23
C PRO A 411 11.43 20.06 9.79
N PRO A 412 12.38 20.62 10.56
CA PRO A 412 13.79 20.47 10.27
C PRO A 412 14.27 19.02 10.49
N LYS A 413 15.39 18.70 9.84
CA LYS A 413 16.01 17.35 9.73
C LYS A 413 16.08 16.55 11.04
N ASN A 414 16.30 17.22 12.16
CA ASN A 414 16.57 16.59 13.46
C ASN A 414 15.31 16.31 14.30
N GLN A 415 14.11 16.70 13.86
CA GLN A 415 12.90 16.52 14.67
C GLN A 415 12.31 15.12 14.61
N PHE A 416 12.56 14.38 13.53
CA PHE A 416 12.06 12.99 13.37
C PHE A 416 13.02 11.93 13.90
N TYR A 417 14.16 12.31 14.50
CA TYR A 417 15.12 11.36 15.01
C TYR A 417 15.80 11.87 16.29
N ASN A 418 16.20 10.93 17.15
CA ASN A 418 16.92 11.25 18.38
C ASN A 418 18.42 10.97 18.20
N PRO A 419 19.28 12.00 18.10
CA PRO A 419 20.72 11.84 17.90
C PRO A 419 21.45 11.19 19.07
N GLU A 420 20.85 11.14 20.26
CA GLU A 420 21.43 10.53 21.46
C GLU A 420 21.29 8.98 21.45
N ILE A 421 20.28 8.46 20.75
CA ILE A 421 19.94 7.03 20.75
C ILE A 421 20.18 6.41 19.36
N GLU A 422 19.95 7.16 18.28
CA GLU A 422 19.96 6.68 16.91
C GLU A 422 21.30 7.00 16.22
N ALA A 423 21.95 6.00 15.65
CA ALA A 423 23.16 6.21 14.87
C ALA A 423 22.87 6.97 13.57
N GLY A 424 23.78 7.86 13.16
CA GLY A 424 23.57 8.70 11.97
C GLY A 424 23.36 7.95 10.66
N TYR A 425 23.88 6.71 10.54
CA TYR A 425 23.68 5.87 9.36
C TYR A 425 22.28 5.24 9.28
N GLU A 426 21.56 5.10 10.40
CA GLU A 426 20.22 4.47 10.42
C GLU A 426 19.20 5.29 9.64
N ARG A 427 19.31 6.62 9.66
CA ARG A 427 18.41 7.53 8.94
C ARG A 427 18.74 7.74 7.47
N LEU A 428 19.94 7.31 7.03
CA LEU A 428 20.42 7.57 5.68
C LEU A 428 19.48 7.04 4.62
N ALA A 429 18.96 7.92 3.77
CA ALA A 429 17.95 7.63 2.77
C ALA A 429 16.75 6.84 3.33
N GLY A 430 16.25 7.26 4.50
CA GLY A 430 15.13 6.59 5.20
C GLY A 430 13.78 6.80 4.54
N TYR A 431 13.63 7.87 3.74
CA TYR A 431 12.42 8.22 3.00
C TYR A 431 11.22 8.52 3.91
N ILE A 432 11.41 9.32 4.96
CA ILE A 432 10.27 9.85 5.75
C ILE A 432 9.33 10.62 4.81
N GLY A 433 8.02 10.42 4.94
CA GLY A 433 7.02 10.97 4.02
C GLY A 433 6.75 10.06 2.82
N TYR A 434 7.20 8.79 2.84
CA TYR A 434 6.87 7.84 1.78
C TYR A 434 5.35 7.61 1.70
N ASP A 435 4.71 7.50 2.86
CA ASP A 435 3.27 7.60 3.02
C ASP A 435 2.95 8.45 4.27
N VAL A 436 1.79 9.10 4.27
CA VAL A 436 1.35 9.99 5.34
C VAL A 436 -0.12 9.76 5.66
N GLN A 437 -0.45 9.71 6.95
CA GLN A 437 -1.81 9.53 7.46
C GLN A 437 -2.03 10.37 8.72
N SER A 438 -3.28 10.45 9.16
CA SER A 438 -3.63 10.99 10.48
C SER A 438 -4.57 10.06 11.23
N ALA A 439 -4.43 9.99 12.54
CA ALA A 439 -5.32 9.26 13.42
C ALA A 439 -6.09 10.26 14.31
N SER A 440 -7.42 10.19 14.25
CA SER A 440 -8.28 10.95 15.17
C SER A 440 -8.36 10.20 16.50
N THR A 441 -8.08 10.88 17.59
CA THR A 441 -8.19 10.31 18.94
C THR A 441 -8.95 11.26 19.87
N PRO A 442 -9.51 10.79 20.99
CA PRO A 442 -10.13 11.66 21.99
C PRO A 442 -9.21 12.77 22.52
N ASN A 443 -7.88 12.57 22.43
CA ASN A 443 -6.86 13.51 22.88
C ASN A 443 -6.31 14.42 21.75
N GLY A 444 -6.96 14.45 20.59
CA GLY A 444 -6.55 15.22 19.42
C GLY A 444 -6.01 14.36 18.28
N VAL A 445 -5.50 15.03 17.25
CA VAL A 445 -4.99 14.38 16.04
C VAL A 445 -3.54 13.94 16.24
N LEU A 446 -3.24 12.73 15.85
CA LEU A 446 -1.88 12.20 15.68
C LEU A 446 -1.55 12.11 14.21
N TYR A 447 -0.38 12.54 13.80
CA TYR A 447 0.13 12.40 12.45
C TYR A 447 1.02 11.17 12.36
N ILE A 448 0.95 10.48 11.23
CA ILE A 448 1.64 9.20 11.02
C ILE A 448 2.38 9.28 9.70
N THR A 449 3.66 8.90 9.69
CA THR A 449 4.46 8.85 8.48
C THR A 449 5.32 7.61 8.42
N GLY A 450 5.46 7.08 7.21
CA GLY A 450 6.31 5.94 6.93
C GLY A 450 7.71 6.34 6.46
N ALA A 451 8.70 5.55 6.83
CA ALA A 451 10.09 5.63 6.40
C ALA A 451 10.60 4.22 6.07
N PRO A 452 10.26 3.66 4.89
CA PRO A 452 10.41 2.23 4.60
C PRO A 452 11.85 1.76 4.45
N ARG A 453 12.81 2.66 4.29
CA ARG A 453 14.23 2.33 4.19
C ARG A 453 15.05 2.63 5.45
N TYR A 454 14.43 3.22 6.48
CA TYR A 454 15.11 3.53 7.73
C TYR A 454 15.74 2.26 8.32
N ASN A 455 17.04 2.34 8.64
CA ASN A 455 17.85 1.21 9.15
C ASN A 455 17.66 -0.09 8.34
N HIS A 456 17.36 0.02 7.04
CA HIS A 456 17.07 -1.07 6.09
C HIS A 456 15.85 -1.95 6.42
N THR A 457 15.22 -1.82 7.59
CA THR A 457 14.04 -2.60 8.01
C THR A 457 12.75 -1.82 7.87
N GLY A 458 12.85 -0.49 7.78
CA GLY A 458 11.71 0.40 7.79
C GLY A 458 11.20 0.76 9.17
N ARG A 459 10.52 1.91 9.25
CA ARG A 459 9.82 2.36 10.47
C ARG A 459 8.59 3.20 10.12
N VAL A 460 7.71 3.33 11.10
CA VAL A 460 6.59 4.29 11.11
C VAL A 460 6.77 5.21 12.30
N VAL A 461 6.62 6.51 12.08
CA VAL A 461 6.71 7.53 13.12
C VAL A 461 5.33 8.11 13.37
N ILE A 462 4.87 8.05 14.61
CA ILE A 462 3.61 8.62 15.10
C ILE A 462 3.97 9.82 15.94
N TYR A 463 3.45 10.99 15.59
CA TYR A 463 3.83 12.25 16.19
C TYR A 463 2.66 13.24 16.26
N ARG A 464 2.86 14.30 17.01
CA ARG A 464 2.00 15.48 17.07
C ARG A 464 2.83 16.74 16.90
N LEU A 465 2.21 17.84 16.53
CA LEU A 465 2.82 19.16 16.58
C LEU A 465 2.48 19.83 17.91
N ASN A 466 3.47 20.49 18.53
CA ASN A 466 3.24 21.30 19.69
C ASN A 466 2.77 22.73 19.30
N GLU A 467 2.50 23.59 20.26
CA GLU A 467 2.06 24.98 20.05
C GLU A 467 3.03 25.83 19.20
N THR A 468 4.29 25.43 19.11
CA THR A 468 5.33 26.09 18.29
C THR A 468 5.60 25.36 16.96
N ASN A 469 4.70 24.48 16.54
CA ASN A 469 4.79 23.68 15.32
C ASN A 469 6.03 22.74 15.25
N HIS A 470 6.59 22.35 16.42
CA HIS A 470 7.65 21.36 16.47
C HIS A 470 7.08 19.94 16.58
N VAL A 471 7.73 19.01 15.92
CA VAL A 471 7.39 17.57 15.98
C VAL A 471 7.70 17.02 17.37
N VAL A 472 6.70 16.43 18.00
CA VAL A 472 6.84 15.64 19.22
C VAL A 472 6.50 14.19 18.88
N VAL A 473 7.52 13.34 18.80
CA VAL A 473 7.34 11.93 18.50
C VAL A 473 6.63 11.25 19.69
N SER A 474 5.49 10.63 19.41
CA SER A 474 4.70 9.90 20.39
C SER A 474 5.10 8.42 20.43
N GLN A 475 5.30 7.82 19.26
CA GLN A 475 5.65 6.40 19.15
C GLN A 475 6.38 6.10 17.84
N ILE A 476 7.21 5.05 17.84
CA ILE A 476 7.89 4.51 16.66
C ILE A 476 7.57 3.03 16.55
N LEU A 477 7.07 2.62 15.37
CA LEU A 477 6.90 1.22 15.00
C LEU A 477 8.08 0.83 14.11
N LYS A 478 8.64 -0.36 14.30
CA LYS A 478 9.82 -0.83 13.58
C LYS A 478 9.50 -2.08 12.76
N GLY A 479 10.01 -2.13 11.54
CA GLY A 479 9.95 -3.32 10.70
C GLY A 479 10.87 -4.42 11.22
N GLU A 480 10.50 -5.67 10.96
CA GLU A 480 11.20 -6.86 11.45
C GLU A 480 12.25 -7.40 10.48
N GLN A 481 11.98 -7.27 9.17
CA GLN A 481 12.81 -7.85 8.12
C GLN A 481 13.48 -6.78 7.27
N ILE A 482 14.79 -6.95 7.03
CA ILE A 482 15.56 -6.10 6.11
C ILE A 482 14.95 -6.17 4.70
N GLY A 483 14.72 -5.02 4.09
CA GLY A 483 14.19 -4.91 2.74
C GLY A 483 12.69 -5.13 2.60
N SER A 484 11.95 -5.38 3.69
CA SER A 484 10.49 -5.60 3.64
C SER A 484 9.67 -4.38 3.21
N TYR A 485 10.27 -3.20 3.23
CA TYR A 485 9.61 -1.92 2.95
C TYR A 485 8.47 -1.62 3.93
N PHE A 486 8.64 -2.03 5.19
CA PHE A 486 7.68 -1.75 6.26
C PHE A 486 7.45 -0.23 6.41
N GLY A 487 6.18 0.18 6.38
CA GLY A 487 5.79 1.60 6.43
C GLY A 487 5.73 2.28 5.06
N SER A 488 5.82 1.53 3.95
CA SER A 488 5.62 2.10 2.60
C SER A 488 4.16 2.43 2.30
N VAL A 489 3.23 1.79 2.97
CA VAL A 489 1.79 2.04 2.85
C VAL A 489 1.18 2.07 4.24
N LEU A 490 0.40 3.08 4.51
CA LEU A 490 -0.27 3.33 5.78
C LEU A 490 -1.77 3.54 5.53
N GLN A 491 -2.60 2.98 6.39
CA GLN A 491 -4.04 3.25 6.37
C GLN A 491 -4.60 3.28 7.79
N THR A 492 -5.21 4.38 8.17
CA THR A 492 -5.99 4.49 9.41
C THR A 492 -7.45 4.14 9.10
N VAL A 493 -8.08 3.38 9.97
CA VAL A 493 -9.48 2.96 9.81
C VAL A 493 -10.26 3.26 11.09
N ASP A 494 -11.38 3.93 10.92
CA ASP A 494 -12.47 4.05 11.87
C ASP A 494 -13.44 2.90 11.54
N VAL A 495 -13.39 1.82 12.32
CA VAL A 495 -14.09 0.57 12.01
C VAL A 495 -15.56 0.68 12.39
N ASP A 496 -15.87 1.26 13.55
CA ASP A 496 -17.24 1.33 14.08
C ASP A 496 -17.97 2.64 13.72
N GLY A 497 -17.32 3.55 12.97
CA GLY A 497 -17.92 4.77 12.46
C GLY A 497 -18.11 5.89 13.50
N ASP A 498 -17.40 5.84 14.62
CA ASP A 498 -17.51 6.81 15.71
C ASP A 498 -16.68 8.10 15.49
N SER A 499 -15.99 8.19 14.36
CA SER A 499 -15.08 9.26 13.93
C SER A 499 -13.72 9.28 14.65
N TYR A 500 -13.42 8.30 15.47
CA TYR A 500 -12.09 8.04 15.99
C TYR A 500 -11.45 6.87 15.23
N THR A 501 -10.14 6.82 15.25
CA THR A 501 -9.38 5.77 14.59
C THR A 501 -9.26 4.57 15.52
N ASP A 502 -9.71 3.39 15.07
CA ASP A 502 -9.60 2.12 15.80
C ASP A 502 -8.30 1.39 15.53
N ILE A 503 -7.89 1.36 14.26
CA ILE A 503 -6.71 0.62 13.83
C ILE A 503 -5.84 1.41 12.85
N LEU A 504 -4.55 1.07 12.87
CA LEU A 504 -3.57 1.45 11.87
C LEU A 504 -3.07 0.20 11.15
N LEU A 505 -3.17 0.20 9.84
CA LEU A 505 -2.62 -0.82 8.96
C LEU A 505 -1.28 -0.34 8.40
N VAL A 506 -0.27 -1.18 8.47
CA VAL A 506 1.08 -0.90 7.98
C VAL A 506 1.51 -1.96 7.00
N GLY A 507 1.69 -1.57 5.74
CA GLY A 507 2.15 -2.44 4.67
C GLY A 507 3.66 -2.71 4.72
N ALA A 508 4.03 -3.94 4.42
CA ALA A 508 5.39 -4.40 4.15
C ALA A 508 5.38 -5.27 2.88
N PRO A 509 5.17 -4.66 1.70
CA PRO A 509 4.89 -5.41 0.46
C PRO A 509 6.06 -6.26 -0.04
N MET A 510 7.29 -5.96 0.35
CA MET A 510 8.47 -6.73 -0.02
C MET A 510 8.91 -7.70 1.09
N TYR A 511 8.05 -7.98 2.06
CA TYR A 511 8.33 -8.99 3.07
C TYR A 511 8.51 -10.35 2.40
N MET A 512 9.66 -10.99 2.65
CA MET A 512 9.96 -12.30 2.09
C MET A 512 9.35 -13.40 2.97
N GLY A 513 8.48 -14.19 2.35
CA GLY A 513 7.89 -15.35 2.95
C GLY A 513 8.90 -16.50 3.17
N SER A 514 8.41 -17.65 3.67
CA SER A 514 9.23 -18.84 3.90
C SER A 514 9.91 -19.36 2.62
N GLU A 515 9.29 -19.14 1.48
CA GLU A 515 9.75 -19.60 0.16
C GLU A 515 10.74 -18.62 -0.51
N ARG A 516 11.16 -17.57 0.20
CA ARG A 516 12.06 -16.52 -0.27
C ARG A 516 11.56 -15.73 -1.47
N ASP A 517 10.27 -15.51 -1.53
CA ASP A 517 9.60 -14.63 -2.48
C ASP A 517 9.08 -13.37 -1.77
N GLU A 518 8.91 -12.27 -2.49
CA GLU A 518 8.34 -11.02 -1.99
C GLU A 518 6.82 -11.16 -1.83
N GLN A 519 6.39 -11.99 -0.90
CA GLN A 519 4.99 -12.29 -0.66
C GLN A 519 4.22 -11.07 -0.14
N GLY A 520 4.87 -10.27 0.70
CA GLY A 520 4.25 -9.14 1.38
C GLY A 520 3.41 -9.55 2.58
N GLN A 521 3.17 -8.59 3.46
CA GLN A 521 2.25 -8.71 4.58
C GLN A 521 1.81 -7.34 5.10
N VAL A 522 0.71 -7.31 5.87
CA VAL A 522 0.17 -6.09 6.47
C VAL A 522 0.02 -6.31 7.97
N TYR A 523 0.58 -5.41 8.76
CA TYR A 523 0.50 -5.42 10.21
C TYR A 523 -0.69 -4.59 10.67
N VAL A 524 -1.48 -5.12 11.59
CA VAL A 524 -2.63 -4.45 12.21
C VAL A 524 -2.22 -4.00 13.60
N TYR A 525 -2.34 -2.70 13.85
CA TYR A 525 -2.08 -2.08 15.15
C TYR A 525 -3.35 -1.46 15.69
N LYS A 526 -3.72 -1.79 16.92
CA LYS A 526 -4.86 -1.19 17.60
C LYS A 526 -4.54 0.22 18.04
N ALA A 527 -5.39 1.20 17.73
CA ALA A 527 -5.23 2.59 18.12
C ALA A 527 -5.23 2.78 19.65
N GLY A 528 -4.83 3.96 20.10
CA GLY A 528 -4.66 4.27 21.51
C GLY A 528 -3.22 4.05 21.98
N GLN A 529 -2.66 2.88 21.83
CA GLN A 529 -1.25 2.57 22.13
C GLN A 529 -0.49 2.05 20.89
N PHE A 530 -1.11 1.98 19.74
CA PHE A 530 -0.59 1.39 18.50
C PHE A 530 0.16 0.07 18.77
N LYS A 531 -0.50 -0.80 19.51
CA LYS A 531 0.00 -2.13 19.84
C LYS A 531 -0.32 -3.07 18.69
N HIS A 532 0.69 -3.84 18.24
CA HIS A 532 0.49 -4.88 17.25
C HIS A 532 -0.53 -5.91 17.75
N GLU A 533 -1.55 -6.20 16.95
CA GLU A 533 -2.61 -7.14 17.25
C GLU A 533 -2.40 -8.46 16.49
N PHE A 534 -2.37 -8.40 15.17
CA PHE A 534 -2.09 -9.53 14.30
C PHE A 534 -1.52 -9.07 12.95
N THR A 535 -1.16 -10.03 12.09
CA THR A 535 -0.60 -9.75 10.76
C THR A 535 -1.39 -10.46 9.69
N LEU A 536 -1.88 -9.70 8.71
CA LEU A 536 -2.58 -10.20 7.54
C LEU A 536 -1.58 -10.67 6.48
N LYS A 537 -1.88 -11.79 5.86
CA LYS A 537 -1.04 -12.43 4.84
C LYS A 537 -1.90 -12.87 3.66
N PRO A 538 -1.33 -12.93 2.44
CA PRO A 538 -2.03 -13.52 1.30
C PRO A 538 -2.23 -15.02 1.52
N VAL A 539 -2.97 -15.68 0.63
CA VAL A 539 -3.22 -17.12 0.71
C VAL A 539 -1.90 -17.89 0.82
N ASN A 540 -1.83 -18.85 1.75
CA ASN A 540 -0.66 -19.72 1.89
C ASN A 540 -0.40 -20.55 0.64
N GLN A 541 0.85 -20.58 0.18
CA GLN A 541 1.27 -21.34 -1.00
C GLN A 541 2.40 -22.29 -0.71
N SER A 542 2.19 -23.50 -1.16
CA SER A 542 3.17 -24.58 -1.08
C SER A 542 3.96 -24.80 -2.39
N CYS A 543 3.71 -24.04 -3.42
CA CYS A 543 4.22 -24.31 -4.77
C CYS A 543 5.35 -23.40 -5.28
N CYS A 544 5.77 -22.41 -4.50
CA CYS A 544 6.88 -21.51 -4.88
C CYS A 544 8.27 -22.14 -4.78
N THR A 545 8.39 -23.39 -4.35
CA THR A 545 9.65 -24.13 -4.38
C THR A 545 9.99 -24.53 -5.80
N ALA A 546 10.75 -23.72 -6.47
CA ALA A 546 11.08 -23.71 -7.90
C ALA A 546 11.87 -24.93 -8.42
N HIS A 547 11.83 -26.06 -7.77
CA HIS A 547 12.63 -27.22 -8.18
C HIS A 547 11.87 -28.54 -8.38
N THR A 548 10.56 -28.54 -8.24
CA THR A 548 9.75 -29.72 -8.61
C THR A 548 8.99 -29.42 -9.90
N ALA A 549 9.30 -30.15 -10.96
CA ALA A 549 8.69 -30.10 -12.28
C ALA A 549 7.16 -30.39 -12.29
N SER A 550 6.50 -30.39 -11.15
CA SER A 550 5.08 -30.64 -10.97
C SER A 550 4.23 -29.42 -10.61
N CYS A 551 4.80 -28.27 -10.37
CA CYS A 551 4.04 -27.01 -10.21
C CYS A 551 3.58 -26.50 -11.58
N THR A 552 2.47 -27.03 -12.06
CA THR A 552 1.85 -26.63 -13.34
C THR A 552 0.79 -25.54 -13.20
N ASN A 553 0.46 -25.11 -11.97
CA ASN A 553 -0.50 -24.05 -11.73
C ASN A 553 0.18 -22.68 -11.74
N LYS A 554 0.04 -21.99 -12.87
CA LYS A 554 0.48 -20.59 -13.08
C LYS A 554 -0.36 -19.56 -12.28
N ASN A 555 -1.31 -20.00 -11.46
CA ASN A 555 -2.30 -19.15 -10.80
C ASN A 555 -1.99 -18.95 -9.31
N GLU A 556 -0.73 -18.95 -8.93
CA GLU A 556 -0.35 -18.91 -7.53
C GLU A 556 0.22 -17.55 -7.11
N PRO A 557 -0.09 -17.03 -5.90
CA PRO A 557 0.31 -15.71 -5.42
C PRO A 557 1.79 -15.63 -4.98
N CYS A 558 2.72 -16.30 -5.69
CA CYS A 558 4.15 -16.16 -5.45
C CYS A 558 4.62 -14.75 -5.81
N GLY A 559 5.37 -14.10 -4.91
CA GLY A 559 5.85 -12.74 -5.12
C GLY A 559 4.75 -11.70 -5.21
N ALA A 560 3.62 -11.93 -4.55
CA ALA A 560 2.38 -11.16 -4.68
C ALA A 560 2.49 -9.68 -4.31
N ARG A 561 3.46 -9.32 -3.46
CA ARG A 561 3.62 -7.99 -2.86
C ARG A 561 2.32 -7.50 -2.22
N PHE A 562 1.70 -8.37 -1.45
CA PHE A 562 0.48 -8.07 -0.68
C PHE A 562 0.73 -6.89 0.27
N GLY A 563 -0.19 -5.91 0.27
CA GLY A 563 -0.03 -4.66 1.03
C GLY A 563 0.64 -3.53 0.22
N THR A 564 0.75 -3.66 -1.12
CA THR A 564 1.18 -2.56 -1.99
C THR A 564 0.15 -1.43 -2.04
N ALA A 565 -1.13 -1.74 -1.91
CA ALA A 565 -2.21 -0.79 -1.69
C ALA A 565 -3.08 -1.28 -0.53
N ILE A 566 -3.48 -0.37 0.34
CA ILE A 566 -4.39 -0.62 1.45
C ILE A 566 -5.42 0.49 1.44
N ALA A 567 -6.70 0.16 1.39
CA ALA A 567 -7.78 1.12 1.40
C ALA A 567 -8.82 0.77 2.46
N ALA A 568 -9.18 1.73 3.29
CA ALA A 568 -10.41 1.67 4.06
C ALA A 568 -11.58 1.79 3.08
N VAL A 569 -12.47 0.82 3.11
CA VAL A 569 -13.71 0.83 2.33
C VAL A 569 -14.88 0.90 3.31
N LYS A 570 -15.94 1.58 2.92
CA LYS A 570 -17.13 1.62 3.76
C LYS A 570 -17.76 0.23 3.84
N ASP A 571 -18.55 0.04 4.87
CA ASP A 571 -19.31 -1.18 5.16
C ASP A 571 -19.92 -1.80 3.89
N LEU A 572 -19.28 -2.86 3.38
CA LEU A 572 -19.69 -3.54 2.15
C LEU A 572 -20.84 -4.52 2.40
N ASN A 573 -20.85 -5.13 3.59
CA ASN A 573 -21.81 -6.19 3.94
C ASN A 573 -22.96 -5.68 4.82
N LEU A 574 -23.04 -4.38 5.04
CA LEU A 574 -24.06 -3.70 5.82
C LEU A 574 -24.21 -4.28 7.24
N ASP A 575 -23.09 -4.61 7.88
CA ASP A 575 -23.07 -5.10 9.27
C ASP A 575 -22.80 -4.00 10.31
N GLY A 576 -22.57 -2.76 9.85
CA GLY A 576 -22.33 -1.58 10.65
C GLY A 576 -20.85 -1.31 10.92
N PHE A 577 -19.93 -2.09 10.34
CA PHE A 577 -18.50 -1.90 10.48
C PHE A 577 -17.86 -1.62 9.12
N ASN A 578 -16.94 -0.64 9.08
CA ASN A 578 -16.17 -0.36 7.87
C ASN A 578 -15.15 -1.48 7.60
N ASP A 579 -14.94 -1.75 6.32
CA ASP A 579 -14.14 -2.84 5.81
C ASP A 579 -12.78 -2.37 5.27
N VAL A 580 -11.94 -3.31 4.84
CA VAL A 580 -10.63 -3.01 4.27
C VAL A 580 -10.39 -3.84 3.01
N ALA A 581 -9.84 -3.19 1.98
CA ALA A 581 -9.37 -3.84 0.77
C ALA A 581 -7.84 -3.73 0.67
N ILE A 582 -7.17 -4.85 0.37
CA ILE A 582 -5.71 -4.93 0.28
C ILE A 582 -5.30 -5.48 -1.08
N GLY A 583 -4.44 -4.74 -1.78
CA GLY A 583 -3.93 -5.10 -3.09
C GLY A 583 -2.68 -5.98 -3.02
N ALA A 584 -2.61 -6.91 -3.98
CA ALA A 584 -1.48 -7.80 -4.24
C ALA A 584 -1.18 -7.80 -5.75
N PRO A 585 -0.63 -6.69 -6.30
CA PRO A 585 -0.58 -6.45 -7.74
C PRO A 585 0.38 -7.36 -8.50
N PHE A 586 1.33 -8.00 -7.84
CA PHE A 586 2.29 -8.91 -8.47
C PHE A 586 1.83 -10.37 -8.47
N GLU A 587 0.71 -10.66 -7.86
CA GLU A 587 0.14 -12.00 -7.84
C GLU A 587 -0.18 -12.50 -9.25
N ASN A 588 -0.07 -13.82 -9.46
CA ASN A 588 -0.43 -14.48 -10.73
C ASN A 588 0.28 -13.88 -11.97
N ASP A 589 1.61 -13.84 -11.92
CA ASP A 589 2.46 -13.32 -13.00
C ASP A 589 2.14 -11.85 -13.37
N HIS A 590 2.06 -11.00 -12.34
CA HIS A 590 1.79 -9.56 -12.43
C HIS A 590 0.37 -9.20 -12.92
N ARG A 591 -0.57 -10.14 -12.90
CA ARG A 591 -1.98 -9.84 -13.16
C ARG A 591 -2.63 -9.16 -11.96
N GLY A 592 -2.31 -9.62 -10.77
CA GLY A 592 -2.73 -9.03 -9.52
C GLY A 592 -4.02 -9.60 -8.95
N ALA A 593 -4.28 -9.26 -7.68
CA ALA A 593 -5.51 -9.56 -6.95
C ALA A 593 -5.77 -8.54 -5.84
N VAL A 594 -7.00 -8.49 -5.36
CA VAL A 594 -7.42 -7.70 -4.19
C VAL A 594 -8.10 -8.60 -3.18
N TYR A 595 -7.82 -8.39 -1.90
CA TYR A 595 -8.36 -9.15 -0.78
C TYR A 595 -9.24 -8.23 0.07
N ILE A 596 -10.47 -8.67 0.36
CA ILE A 596 -11.43 -7.95 1.21
C ILE A 596 -11.43 -8.57 2.61
N TYR A 597 -11.32 -7.72 3.62
CA TYR A 597 -11.39 -8.05 5.05
C TYR A 597 -12.52 -7.27 5.68
N HIS A 598 -13.41 -7.95 6.38
CA HIS A 598 -14.52 -7.28 7.10
C HIS A 598 -14.06 -6.74 8.45
N GLY A 599 -14.64 -5.60 8.81
CA GLY A 599 -14.59 -5.05 10.15
C GLY A 599 -15.25 -6.00 11.17
N ASP A 600 -14.83 -5.91 12.41
CA ASP A 600 -15.43 -6.61 13.54
C ASP A 600 -15.22 -5.79 14.81
N LYS A 601 -16.25 -5.10 15.26
CA LYS A 601 -16.24 -4.19 16.41
C LYS A 601 -15.20 -3.04 16.24
N ASP A 602 -14.05 -3.15 16.89
CA ASP A 602 -12.97 -2.17 16.91
C ASP A 602 -11.69 -2.68 16.22
N SER A 603 -11.80 -3.71 15.36
CA SER A 603 -10.69 -4.33 14.64
C SER A 603 -11.16 -4.98 13.32
N LEU A 604 -10.40 -5.92 12.76
CA LEU A 604 -10.71 -6.65 11.54
C LEU A 604 -10.78 -8.16 11.82
N LYS A 605 -11.51 -8.89 10.97
CA LYS A 605 -11.39 -10.34 10.90
C LYS A 605 -10.03 -10.72 10.32
N GLU A 606 -9.31 -11.63 10.96
CA GLU A 606 -7.96 -12.05 10.52
C GLU A 606 -7.94 -12.73 9.13
N LYS A 607 -9.07 -13.29 8.70
CA LYS A 607 -9.19 -13.98 7.41
C LYS A 607 -9.94 -13.10 6.41
N PHE A 608 -9.40 -13.03 5.20
CA PHE A 608 -10.13 -12.38 4.12
C PHE A 608 -11.45 -13.14 3.82
N VAL A 609 -12.47 -12.39 3.47
CA VAL A 609 -13.78 -12.93 3.13
C VAL A 609 -13.94 -13.13 1.62
N GLN A 610 -13.22 -12.32 0.83
CA GLN A 610 -13.23 -12.41 -0.62
C GLN A 610 -11.85 -12.11 -1.19
N ARG A 611 -11.50 -12.83 -2.25
CA ARG A 611 -10.36 -12.53 -3.11
C ARG A 611 -10.86 -12.26 -4.51
N ILE A 612 -10.55 -11.08 -5.04
CA ILE A 612 -10.93 -10.63 -6.38
C ILE A 612 -9.68 -10.74 -7.28
N PRO A 613 -9.58 -11.75 -8.15
CA PRO A 613 -8.46 -11.87 -9.07
C PRO A 613 -8.64 -10.95 -10.28
N ALA A 614 -7.57 -10.49 -10.88
CA ALA A 614 -7.63 -9.84 -12.19
C ALA A 614 -8.16 -10.82 -13.25
N GLY A 615 -9.10 -10.40 -14.06
CA GLY A 615 -9.61 -11.21 -15.17
C GLY A 615 -11.10 -11.13 -15.47
N GLY A 616 -11.87 -10.37 -14.67
CA GLY A 616 -13.28 -10.08 -14.98
C GLY A 616 -13.47 -9.02 -16.07
N ASP A 617 -12.42 -8.28 -16.38
CA ASP A 617 -12.42 -7.11 -17.28
C ASP A 617 -12.08 -7.42 -18.75
N GLY A 618 -11.67 -8.65 -19.06
CA GLY A 618 -11.34 -9.07 -20.43
C GLY A 618 -10.16 -8.33 -21.08
N GLY A 619 -9.42 -7.52 -20.30
CA GLY A 619 -8.39 -6.62 -20.80
C GLY A 619 -6.96 -7.04 -20.52
N ASP A 620 -6.02 -6.28 -21.10
CA ASP A 620 -4.58 -6.42 -20.92
C ASP A 620 -4.05 -5.72 -19.64
N MET A 621 -4.93 -5.40 -18.68
CA MET A 621 -4.57 -4.77 -17.43
C MET A 621 -3.56 -5.60 -16.66
N LYS A 622 -2.48 -4.96 -16.21
CA LYS A 622 -1.45 -5.52 -15.35
C LYS A 622 -1.47 -4.88 -13.98
N PHE A 623 -0.92 -5.57 -12.99
CA PHE A 623 -0.80 -5.05 -11.63
C PHE A 623 -2.14 -4.62 -11.00
N PHE A 624 -3.21 -5.37 -11.28
CA PHE A 624 -4.51 -5.15 -10.68
C PHE A 624 -4.41 -5.17 -9.14
N GLY A 625 -4.97 -4.14 -8.48
CA GLY A 625 -4.77 -3.90 -7.05
C GLY A 625 -3.59 -2.98 -6.72
N GLN A 626 -3.03 -2.27 -7.74
CA GLN A 626 -2.05 -1.21 -7.53
C GLN A 626 -2.62 -0.01 -6.78
N SER A 627 -3.89 0.30 -7.02
CA SER A 627 -4.65 1.34 -6.35
C SER A 627 -6.08 0.88 -6.08
N ILE A 628 -6.68 1.33 -4.98
CA ILE A 628 -8.01 0.90 -4.55
C ILE A 628 -8.72 2.09 -3.90
N HIS A 629 -10.03 2.24 -4.17
CA HIS A 629 -10.88 3.20 -3.48
C HIS A 629 -12.32 2.67 -3.40
N GLY A 630 -12.97 2.79 -2.23
CA GLY A 630 -14.30 2.22 -2.00
C GLY A 630 -15.05 2.93 -0.87
N VAL A 631 -15.47 4.19 -1.12
CA VAL A 631 -16.13 5.01 -0.10
C VAL A 631 -17.50 5.53 -0.54
N MET A 632 -17.88 5.26 -1.80
CA MET A 632 -19.09 5.80 -2.41
C MET A 632 -19.97 4.71 -3.03
N ASP A 633 -21.27 4.89 -2.94
CA ASP A 633 -22.28 4.19 -3.72
C ASP A 633 -22.39 4.89 -5.06
N LEU A 634 -21.87 4.28 -6.12
CA LEU A 634 -21.80 4.89 -7.45
C LEU A 634 -23.00 4.54 -8.35
N ASN A 635 -23.76 3.48 -8.02
CA ASN A 635 -24.95 3.05 -8.77
C ASN A 635 -26.28 3.42 -8.10
N GLU A 636 -26.25 4.04 -6.90
CA GLU A 636 -27.42 4.49 -6.11
C GLU A 636 -28.30 3.34 -5.58
N ASP A 637 -27.69 2.19 -5.33
CA ASP A 637 -28.41 1.05 -4.72
C ASP A 637 -28.36 1.07 -3.17
N GLY A 638 -27.57 1.96 -2.58
CA GLY A 638 -27.40 2.13 -1.14
C GLY A 638 -26.25 1.34 -0.57
N ILE A 639 -25.42 0.71 -1.41
CA ILE A 639 -24.26 -0.09 -0.99
C ILE A 639 -23.00 0.53 -1.60
N THR A 640 -21.91 0.53 -0.88
CA THR A 640 -20.65 1.09 -1.35
C THR A 640 -20.02 0.21 -2.43
N ASP A 641 -19.56 0.83 -3.51
CA ASP A 641 -18.89 0.17 -4.62
C ASP A 641 -17.36 0.26 -4.52
N VAL A 642 -16.64 -0.67 -5.16
CA VAL A 642 -15.19 -0.75 -5.07
C VAL A 642 -14.55 -0.48 -6.42
N THR A 643 -13.67 0.53 -6.49
CA THR A 643 -12.86 0.86 -7.66
C THR A 643 -11.44 0.34 -7.47
N ILE A 644 -10.95 -0.44 -8.43
CA ILE A 644 -9.63 -1.07 -8.38
C ILE A 644 -8.86 -0.70 -9.65
N GLY A 645 -7.69 -0.12 -9.46
CA GLY A 645 -6.77 0.24 -10.54
C GLY A 645 -5.64 -0.76 -10.71
N GLY A 646 -5.17 -0.83 -11.94
CA GLY A 646 -3.95 -1.47 -12.37
C GLY A 646 -3.27 -0.60 -13.41
N LEU A 647 -2.21 -1.06 -14.05
CA LEU A 647 -1.60 -0.31 -15.14
C LEU A 647 -2.29 -0.65 -16.47
N GLY A 648 -2.76 0.38 -17.16
CA GLY A 648 -3.50 0.30 -18.42
C GLY A 648 -5.01 0.20 -18.26
N GLY A 649 -5.53 0.16 -17.03
CA GLY A 649 -6.97 0.07 -16.80
C GLY A 649 -7.40 0.24 -15.36
N VAL A 650 -8.70 0.48 -15.19
CA VAL A 650 -9.38 0.56 -13.89
C VAL A 650 -10.70 -0.19 -14.03
N SER A 651 -11.08 -0.94 -13.01
CA SER A 651 -12.37 -1.64 -12.96
C SER A 651 -13.17 -1.17 -11.74
N LEU A 652 -14.39 -0.73 -11.98
CA LEU A 652 -15.36 -0.43 -10.95
C LEU A 652 -16.26 -1.66 -10.75
N PHE A 653 -16.26 -2.19 -9.54
CA PHE A 653 -17.07 -3.34 -9.13
C PHE A 653 -18.27 -2.90 -8.33
N TRP A 654 -19.42 -3.42 -8.72
CA TRP A 654 -20.67 -3.25 -7.98
C TRP A 654 -20.72 -4.19 -6.80
N THR A 655 -21.18 -3.71 -5.67
CA THR A 655 -21.36 -4.52 -4.48
C THR A 655 -22.82 -4.93 -4.38
N ARG A 656 -23.06 -6.22 -4.12
CA ARG A 656 -24.39 -6.81 -4.03
C ARG A 656 -24.85 -6.85 -2.59
N ASP A 657 -26.15 -6.72 -2.41
CA ASP A 657 -26.78 -6.82 -1.09
C ASP A 657 -26.57 -8.19 -0.43
N VAL A 658 -26.62 -8.22 0.88
CA VAL A 658 -26.43 -9.43 1.70
C VAL A 658 -27.74 -9.87 2.30
N ALA A 659 -28.09 -11.12 2.10
CA ALA A 659 -29.33 -11.71 2.58
C ALA A 659 -29.07 -12.92 3.48
N GLU A 660 -30.01 -13.16 4.38
CA GLU A 660 -30.08 -14.35 5.23
C GLU A 660 -31.32 -15.16 4.87
N LEU A 661 -31.16 -16.46 4.71
CA LEU A 661 -32.24 -17.37 4.40
C LEU A 661 -32.24 -18.56 5.36
N HIS A 662 -33.26 -18.66 6.19
CA HIS A 662 -33.42 -19.74 7.12
C HIS A 662 -34.57 -20.64 6.71
N ALA A 663 -34.40 -21.95 6.88
CA ALA A 663 -35.44 -22.94 6.61
C ALA A 663 -35.71 -23.83 7.83
N ASN A 664 -36.94 -24.21 7.98
CA ASN A 664 -37.35 -25.20 8.96
C ASN A 664 -38.30 -26.24 8.32
N MET A 665 -38.19 -27.48 8.74
CA MET A 665 -38.97 -28.57 8.19
C MET A 665 -39.58 -29.43 9.34
N THR A 666 -40.90 -29.61 9.29
CA THR A 666 -41.66 -30.41 10.27
C THR A 666 -42.51 -31.45 9.59
N PHE A 667 -42.83 -32.51 10.30
CA PHE A 667 -43.57 -33.67 9.80
C PHE A 667 -44.81 -33.97 10.64
N ASP A 668 -45.92 -34.34 9.97
CA ASP A 668 -47.13 -34.81 10.60
C ASP A 668 -47.64 -36.07 9.84
N PRO A 669 -47.70 -37.26 10.49
CA PRO A 669 -47.28 -37.50 11.87
C PRO A 669 -45.75 -37.51 12.03
N VAL A 670 -45.27 -37.11 13.20
CA VAL A 670 -43.83 -37.07 13.56
C VAL A 670 -43.22 -38.49 13.51
N LYS A 671 -43.99 -39.50 13.80
CA LYS A 671 -43.61 -40.93 13.71
C LYS A 671 -44.54 -41.70 12.80
N ILE A 672 -43.98 -42.44 11.87
CA ILE A 672 -44.74 -43.24 10.91
C ILE A 672 -45.27 -44.51 11.59
N ASN A 673 -46.59 -44.69 11.62
CA ASN A 673 -47.25 -45.93 12.02
C ASN A 673 -47.81 -46.66 10.79
N LEU A 674 -47.15 -47.71 10.37
CA LEU A 674 -47.55 -48.49 9.18
C LEU A 674 -48.89 -49.21 9.27
N GLN A 675 -49.41 -49.38 10.47
CA GLN A 675 -50.73 -50.05 10.68
C GLN A 675 -51.91 -49.06 10.50
N GLN A 676 -51.63 -47.77 10.49
CA GLN A 676 -52.65 -46.74 10.32
C GLN A 676 -52.55 -46.11 8.92
N ALA A 677 -53.19 -46.72 7.96
CA ALA A 677 -53.34 -46.14 6.62
C ALA A 677 -54.35 -44.98 6.63
N GLN A 678 -53.83 -43.73 6.57
CA GLN A 678 -54.59 -42.50 6.75
C GLN A 678 -54.98 -41.84 5.42
N CYS A 679 -54.48 -42.32 4.30
CA CYS A 679 -54.77 -41.74 3.01
C CYS A 679 -55.02 -42.85 1.95
N GLU A 680 -55.71 -42.47 0.89
CA GLU A 680 -55.95 -43.30 -0.26
C GLU A 680 -55.50 -42.59 -1.51
N HIS A 681 -54.69 -43.26 -2.33
CA HIS A 681 -54.22 -42.75 -3.59
C HIS A 681 -54.34 -43.87 -4.64
N ALA A 682 -54.96 -43.57 -5.79
CA ALA A 682 -55.20 -44.52 -6.89
C ALA A 682 -55.83 -45.85 -6.41
N GLY A 683 -56.78 -45.82 -5.49
CA GLY A 683 -57.52 -46.99 -4.98
C GLY A 683 -56.71 -47.85 -3.99
N ARG A 684 -55.59 -47.39 -3.46
CA ARG A 684 -54.76 -48.06 -2.47
C ARG A 684 -54.66 -47.24 -1.18
N LYS A 685 -54.93 -47.85 -0.06
CA LYS A 685 -54.71 -47.28 1.26
C LYS A 685 -53.23 -47.29 1.60
N SER A 686 -52.71 -46.17 1.99
CA SER A 686 -51.27 -45.99 2.35
C SER A 686 -51.12 -45.11 3.57
N VAL A 687 -49.91 -45.06 4.15
CA VAL A 687 -49.56 -44.12 5.18
C VAL A 687 -48.96 -42.88 4.53
N CYS A 688 -49.56 -41.72 4.81
CA CYS A 688 -49.10 -40.46 4.33
C CYS A 688 -48.48 -39.64 5.46
N VAL A 689 -47.46 -38.86 5.08
CA VAL A 689 -46.83 -37.91 5.96
C VAL A 689 -46.89 -36.52 5.30
N LYS A 690 -47.37 -35.56 6.04
CA LYS A 690 -47.43 -34.16 5.67
C LYS A 690 -46.14 -33.52 6.11
N THR A 691 -45.40 -32.94 5.16
CA THR A 691 -44.20 -32.19 5.42
C THR A 691 -44.48 -30.73 5.27
N LYS A 692 -44.26 -29.93 6.29
CA LYS A 692 -44.37 -28.48 6.25
C LYS A 692 -42.95 -27.90 6.24
N VAL A 693 -42.64 -27.16 5.14
CA VAL A 693 -41.38 -26.47 4.96
C VAL A 693 -41.65 -24.99 5.09
N CYS A 694 -40.95 -24.32 5.99
CA CYS A 694 -41.09 -22.89 6.25
C CYS A 694 -39.76 -22.20 6.01
N PHE A 695 -39.81 -21.02 5.38
CA PHE A 695 -38.66 -20.16 5.10
C PHE A 695 -38.86 -18.81 5.75
N ILE A 696 -37.74 -18.21 6.21
CA ILE A 696 -37.65 -16.82 6.64
C ILE A 696 -36.53 -16.21 5.85
N TYR A 697 -36.81 -15.07 5.23
CA TYR A 697 -35.86 -14.29 4.43
C TYR A 697 -35.68 -12.92 5.05
N SER A 698 -34.45 -12.50 5.23
CA SER A 698 -34.08 -11.12 5.57
C SER A 698 -32.96 -10.64 4.65
N ILE A 699 -32.99 -9.35 4.35
CA ILE A 699 -31.99 -8.66 3.53
C ILE A 699 -31.57 -7.39 4.27
N LYS A 700 -30.30 -7.01 4.16
CA LYS A 700 -29.75 -5.91 4.94
C LYS A 700 -30.27 -4.54 4.51
N SER A 701 -30.50 -4.33 3.22
CA SER A 701 -31.00 -3.05 2.70
C SER A 701 -32.51 -2.82 2.89
N ASP A 702 -33.25 -3.84 3.32
CA ASP A 702 -34.73 -3.81 3.49
C ASP A 702 -35.50 -3.43 2.20
N LYS A 703 -34.94 -3.60 0.99
CA LYS A 703 -35.51 -3.01 -0.23
C LYS A 703 -36.36 -3.92 -1.09
N GLU A 704 -36.16 -5.24 -1.12
CA GLU A 704 -36.86 -6.10 -2.09
C GLU A 704 -37.25 -7.51 -1.57
N ASP A 705 -38.48 -7.94 -1.99
CA ASP A 705 -38.91 -9.33 -1.90
C ASP A 705 -38.05 -10.22 -2.82
N SER A 706 -37.82 -11.45 -2.45
CA SER A 706 -36.98 -12.35 -3.24
C SER A 706 -37.72 -13.59 -3.70
N MET A 707 -37.22 -14.19 -4.77
CA MET A 707 -37.64 -15.51 -5.21
C MET A 707 -36.59 -16.52 -4.78
N ILE A 708 -37.03 -17.52 -4.04
CA ILE A 708 -36.22 -18.68 -3.66
C ILE A 708 -36.64 -19.91 -4.44
N HIS A 709 -35.76 -20.86 -4.55
CA HIS A 709 -36.09 -22.21 -5.02
C HIS A 709 -35.70 -23.22 -3.94
N TYR A 710 -36.49 -24.27 -3.83
CA TYR A 710 -36.14 -25.38 -2.96
C TYR A 710 -36.37 -26.73 -3.63
N ASN A 711 -35.55 -27.71 -3.25
CA ASN A 711 -35.65 -29.10 -3.64
C ASN A 711 -35.88 -29.95 -2.41
N LEU A 712 -37.02 -30.67 -2.37
CA LEU A 712 -37.32 -31.62 -1.30
C LEU A 712 -37.09 -33.02 -1.85
N THR A 713 -36.17 -33.79 -1.26
CA THR A 713 -35.82 -35.15 -1.70
C THR A 713 -36.14 -36.17 -0.60
N LEU A 714 -36.98 -37.15 -0.93
CA LEU A 714 -37.33 -38.23 -0.03
C LEU A 714 -36.31 -39.37 -0.12
N ASP A 715 -35.97 -39.94 1.05
CA ASP A 715 -35.09 -41.08 1.20
C ASP A 715 -33.74 -40.90 0.47
N ALA A 716 -33.15 -39.75 0.68
CA ALA A 716 -32.01 -39.23 -0.08
C ALA A 716 -30.78 -40.18 -0.09
N LEU A 717 -30.60 -40.95 0.98
CA LEU A 717 -29.47 -41.87 1.13
C LEU A 717 -29.63 -43.23 0.44
N ARG A 718 -30.84 -43.55 -0.11
CA ARG A 718 -31.12 -44.83 -0.74
C ARG A 718 -31.25 -44.74 -2.28
N ALA A 719 -30.74 -45.70 -2.98
CA ALA A 719 -30.87 -45.73 -4.45
C ALA A 719 -32.35 -45.90 -4.90
N LYS A 720 -33.16 -46.65 -4.12
CA LYS A 720 -34.63 -46.78 -4.31
C LYS A 720 -35.33 -46.22 -3.12
N ALA A 721 -36.13 -45.18 -3.33
CA ALA A 721 -36.90 -44.51 -2.28
C ALA A 721 -38.05 -45.37 -1.77
N ARG A 722 -38.31 -45.31 -0.48
CA ARG A 722 -39.42 -45.93 0.22
C ARG A 722 -40.67 -45.05 0.28
N ALA A 723 -40.59 -43.85 -0.20
CA ALA A 723 -41.65 -42.87 -0.22
C ALA A 723 -41.68 -42.10 -1.54
N SER A 724 -42.86 -41.64 -1.94
CA SER A 724 -43.07 -40.83 -3.15
C SER A 724 -44.09 -39.72 -2.90
N PHE A 725 -44.02 -38.61 -3.57
CA PHE A 725 -45.01 -37.55 -3.43
C PHE A 725 -46.34 -37.90 -4.06
N ILE A 726 -47.43 -37.50 -3.44
CA ILE A 726 -48.81 -37.84 -3.88
C ILE A 726 -49.16 -37.19 -5.21
N ASN A 727 -48.68 -35.99 -5.48
CA ASN A 727 -49.03 -35.21 -6.66
C ASN A 727 -48.11 -35.49 -7.85
N SER A 728 -47.20 -36.43 -7.78
CA SER A 728 -46.35 -36.82 -8.86
C SER A 728 -47.01 -37.84 -9.79
N THR A 729 -46.89 -37.63 -11.07
CA THR A 729 -47.34 -38.57 -12.12
C THR A 729 -46.49 -39.82 -12.23
N ASP A 730 -45.24 -39.77 -11.71
CA ASP A 730 -44.30 -40.89 -11.66
C ASP A 730 -44.27 -41.49 -10.22
N LYS A 731 -44.57 -42.81 -10.14
CA LYS A 731 -44.55 -43.56 -8.83
C LYS A 731 -43.17 -43.61 -8.19
N ASN A 732 -42.13 -43.24 -8.92
CA ASN A 732 -40.75 -43.20 -8.43
C ASN A 732 -40.28 -41.77 -8.13
N ASP A 733 -41.11 -40.76 -8.33
CA ASP A 733 -40.72 -39.39 -8.13
C ASP A 733 -40.61 -39.04 -6.65
N ARG A 734 -39.41 -38.99 -6.20
CA ARG A 734 -39.02 -38.70 -4.83
C ARG A 734 -38.50 -37.28 -4.63
N ARG A 735 -38.48 -36.42 -5.70
CA ARG A 735 -37.95 -35.09 -5.66
C ARG A 735 -38.97 -34.06 -6.14
N ILE A 736 -39.14 -33.00 -5.42
CA ILE A 736 -39.93 -31.85 -5.82
C ILE A 736 -38.99 -30.63 -5.89
N THR A 737 -39.08 -29.91 -6.98
CA THR A 737 -38.40 -28.58 -7.15
C THR A 737 -39.48 -27.52 -7.32
N LYS A 738 -39.46 -26.49 -6.48
CA LYS A 738 -40.43 -25.42 -6.55
C LYS A 738 -39.77 -24.06 -6.36
N PRO A 739 -40.18 -23.04 -7.14
CA PRO A 739 -39.93 -21.62 -6.82
C PRO A 739 -40.95 -21.14 -5.79
N LEU A 740 -40.53 -20.20 -4.96
CA LEU A 740 -41.37 -19.58 -3.93
C LEU A 740 -41.00 -18.10 -3.79
N THR A 741 -41.98 -17.20 -3.94
CA THR A 741 -41.79 -15.78 -3.62
C THR A 741 -41.92 -15.57 -2.12
N ILE A 742 -40.95 -14.95 -1.51
CA ILE A 742 -40.91 -14.69 -0.07
C ILE A 742 -40.68 -13.19 0.17
N ARG A 743 -41.47 -12.65 1.11
CA ARG A 743 -41.36 -11.26 1.56
C ARG A 743 -40.35 -11.14 2.69
N ILE A 744 -39.78 -9.97 2.83
CA ILE A 744 -38.83 -9.65 3.90
C ILE A 744 -39.50 -9.87 5.27
N ARG A 745 -38.80 -10.61 6.14
CA ARG A 745 -39.23 -10.92 7.51
C ARG A 745 -40.55 -11.69 7.64
N GLU A 746 -41.16 -12.17 6.52
CA GLU A 746 -42.34 -13.02 6.51
C GLU A 746 -41.96 -14.49 6.64
N ILE A 747 -42.69 -15.26 7.46
CA ILE A 747 -42.53 -16.72 7.50
C ILE A 747 -43.45 -17.29 6.41
N LYS A 748 -42.83 -17.77 5.34
CA LYS A 748 -43.54 -18.43 4.25
C LYS A 748 -43.44 -19.92 4.36
N CYS A 749 -44.61 -20.62 4.48
CA CYS A 749 -44.61 -22.07 4.59
C CYS A 749 -45.33 -22.72 3.43
N GLU A 750 -44.85 -23.86 2.98
CA GLU A 750 -45.53 -24.77 2.05
C GLU A 750 -45.68 -26.18 2.64
N GLU A 751 -46.77 -26.83 2.25
CA GLU A 751 -47.06 -28.18 2.68
C GLU A 751 -46.94 -29.14 1.49
N GLN A 752 -46.24 -30.24 1.69
CA GLN A 752 -46.07 -31.30 0.72
C GLN A 752 -46.44 -32.64 1.40
N ILE A 753 -47.20 -33.47 0.71
CA ILE A 753 -47.64 -34.77 1.24
C ILE A 753 -46.93 -35.86 0.45
N PHE A 754 -46.34 -36.77 1.16
CA PHE A 754 -45.76 -37.97 0.58
C PHE A 754 -46.36 -39.24 1.15
N MET A 755 -46.40 -40.28 0.38
CA MET A 755 -46.90 -41.60 0.78
C MET A 755 -45.81 -42.64 0.86
N MET A 756 -45.99 -43.60 1.72
CA MET A 756 -45.08 -44.72 1.90
C MET A 756 -45.37 -45.87 0.89
N SER A 757 -44.31 -46.47 0.35
CA SER A 757 -44.44 -47.62 -0.55
C SER A 757 -44.86 -48.88 0.23
N ALA A 758 -45.50 -49.85 -0.46
CA ALA A 758 -46.06 -51.06 0.19
C ALA A 758 -45.00 -52.07 0.69
N ARG A 759 -43.74 -51.95 0.27
CA ARG A 759 -42.64 -52.80 0.75
C ARG A 759 -41.71 -51.97 1.57
N LEU A 760 -41.70 -52.21 2.89
CA LEU A 760 -41.07 -51.34 3.85
C LEU A 760 -39.99 -52.05 4.68
N ASP A 761 -38.77 -51.58 4.53
CA ASP A 761 -37.66 -51.87 5.43
C ASP A 761 -37.38 -50.60 6.24
N PHE A 762 -37.80 -50.56 7.51
CA PHE A 762 -37.63 -49.46 8.45
C PHE A 762 -36.52 -49.73 9.48
N ARG A 763 -35.54 -50.56 9.15
CA ARG A 763 -34.35 -50.66 10.01
C ARG A 763 -33.70 -49.30 10.17
N ASP A 764 -33.64 -48.52 9.06
CA ASP A 764 -33.12 -47.17 9.08
C ASP A 764 -34.26 -46.14 8.98
N PRO A 765 -34.15 -44.96 9.60
CA PRO A 765 -35.10 -43.89 9.44
C PRO A 765 -35.19 -43.41 7.99
N LEU A 766 -36.32 -42.81 7.60
CA LEU A 766 -36.46 -42.15 6.32
C LEU A 766 -35.75 -40.80 6.38
N MET A 767 -34.83 -40.57 5.50
CA MET A 767 -34.13 -39.27 5.40
C MET A 767 -34.81 -38.37 4.37
N VAL A 768 -35.25 -37.21 4.83
CA VAL A 768 -35.78 -36.17 3.94
C VAL A 768 -34.78 -35.03 3.91
N SER A 769 -34.35 -34.69 2.70
CA SER A 769 -33.37 -33.62 2.47
C SER A 769 -34.06 -32.46 1.81
N LEU A 770 -33.81 -31.25 2.33
CA LEU A 770 -34.23 -29.98 1.77
C LEU A 770 -33.01 -29.18 1.33
N GLU A 771 -32.87 -28.96 0.04
CA GLU A 771 -31.91 -28.03 -0.57
C GLU A 771 -32.67 -26.75 -0.90
N PHE A 772 -32.11 -25.60 -0.60
CA PHE A 772 -32.75 -24.31 -0.87
C PHE A 772 -31.74 -23.22 -1.16
N GLY A 773 -32.16 -22.16 -1.81
CA GLY A 773 -31.31 -21.02 -2.15
C GLY A 773 -32.09 -19.94 -2.89
N LEU A 774 -31.44 -18.83 -3.15
CA LEU A 774 -31.99 -17.75 -3.98
C LEU A 774 -32.14 -18.22 -5.43
N ALA A 775 -33.22 -17.82 -6.09
CA ALA A 775 -33.50 -18.21 -7.48
C ALA A 775 -32.57 -17.48 -8.45
N ASP A 776 -32.29 -16.20 -8.20
CA ASP A 776 -31.34 -15.41 -8.94
C ASP A 776 -30.00 -15.35 -8.21
N LYS A 777 -29.06 -16.18 -8.67
CA LYS A 777 -27.69 -16.22 -8.12
C LYS A 777 -26.77 -15.21 -8.79
N ASP A 778 -27.15 -14.62 -9.91
CA ASP A 778 -26.26 -13.79 -10.72
C ASP A 778 -26.53 -12.27 -10.55
N GLN A 779 -27.76 -11.89 -10.23
CA GLN A 779 -28.13 -10.48 -10.10
C GLN A 779 -28.75 -10.11 -8.73
N GLY A 780 -29.33 -11.08 -8.03
CA GLY A 780 -29.92 -10.89 -6.70
C GLY A 780 -28.89 -10.75 -5.60
N PRO A 781 -29.32 -10.61 -4.34
CA PRO A 781 -28.42 -10.56 -3.19
C PRO A 781 -27.56 -11.82 -3.04
N VAL A 782 -26.55 -11.74 -2.23
CA VAL A 782 -25.68 -12.87 -1.87
C VAL A 782 -26.08 -13.38 -0.50
N LEU A 783 -26.14 -14.72 -0.32
CA LEU A 783 -26.42 -15.29 0.99
C LEU A 783 -25.18 -15.21 1.89
N ASP A 784 -25.34 -14.69 3.10
CA ASP A 784 -24.33 -14.78 4.14
C ASP A 784 -24.23 -16.22 4.65
N GLU A 785 -23.15 -16.90 4.29
CA GLU A 785 -22.91 -18.30 4.66
C GLU A 785 -22.64 -18.48 6.17
N THR A 786 -22.27 -17.41 6.87
CA THR A 786 -22.02 -17.47 8.32
C THR A 786 -23.32 -17.46 9.13
N LEU A 787 -24.37 -16.84 8.59
CA LEU A 787 -25.66 -16.65 9.20
C LEU A 787 -26.75 -17.55 8.57
N THR A 788 -26.62 -17.84 7.28
CA THR A 788 -27.53 -18.76 6.58
C THR A 788 -27.24 -20.21 7.00
N HIS A 789 -28.27 -20.96 7.33
CA HIS A 789 -28.11 -22.40 7.55
C HIS A 789 -27.61 -23.09 6.29
N PRO A 790 -26.86 -24.21 6.43
CA PRO A 790 -26.32 -24.89 5.26
C PRO A 790 -27.44 -25.18 4.25
N ASP A 791 -27.14 -24.99 2.97
CA ASP A 791 -28.04 -25.17 1.80
C ASP A 791 -28.76 -26.52 1.78
N LEU A 792 -28.37 -27.42 2.65
CA LEU A 792 -28.92 -28.78 2.82
C LEU A 792 -29.36 -29.02 4.26
N LEU A 793 -30.66 -28.99 4.50
CA LEU A 793 -31.26 -29.43 5.75
C LEU A 793 -31.71 -30.89 5.61
N SER A 794 -31.26 -31.79 6.49
CA SER A 794 -31.69 -33.20 6.48
C SER A 794 -32.39 -33.55 7.79
N ALA A 795 -33.55 -34.14 7.69
CA ALA A 795 -34.33 -34.62 8.84
C ALA A 795 -34.61 -36.11 8.76
N ARG A 796 -34.72 -36.72 9.92
CA ARG A 796 -35.04 -38.17 10.06
C ARG A 796 -36.49 -38.35 10.45
N VAL A 797 -37.24 -39.10 9.66
CA VAL A 797 -38.60 -39.51 10.02
C VAL A 797 -38.55 -40.97 10.49
N CYS A 798 -38.94 -41.20 11.72
CA CYS A 798 -38.80 -42.46 12.42
C CYS A 798 -40.06 -43.32 12.35
N HIS A 799 -39.89 -44.66 12.43
CA HIS A 799 -41.00 -45.57 12.65
C HIS A 799 -41.44 -45.59 14.14
N SER A 800 -42.76 -45.74 14.40
CA SER A 800 -43.33 -45.68 15.77
C SER A 800 -42.81 -46.77 16.71
N SER A 801 -42.38 -47.92 16.17
CA SER A 801 -41.80 -49.03 16.98
C SER A 801 -40.29 -48.83 17.28
N ASN A 802 -39.64 -47.82 16.75
CA ASN A 802 -38.22 -47.61 16.98
C ASN A 802 -37.98 -46.63 18.16
N ALA A 803 -37.85 -47.21 19.36
CA ALA A 803 -37.69 -46.45 20.61
C ALA A 803 -36.38 -45.64 20.67
N HIS A 804 -35.37 -45.98 19.85
CA HIS A 804 -34.06 -45.33 19.84
C HIS A 804 -33.91 -44.26 18.76
N CYS A 805 -34.91 -44.08 17.92
CA CYS A 805 -34.88 -43.02 16.91
C CYS A 805 -35.33 -41.70 17.54
N LYS A 806 -34.35 -40.85 17.90
CA LYS A 806 -34.63 -39.46 18.30
C LYS A 806 -34.70 -38.63 17.03
N GLU A 807 -35.71 -37.76 16.95
CA GLU A 807 -35.74 -36.69 15.97
C GLU A 807 -34.51 -35.84 16.17
N ALA A 808 -33.63 -35.83 15.18
CA ALA A 808 -32.55 -34.89 15.11
C ALA A 808 -32.69 -34.18 13.77
N LEU A 809 -33.03 -32.92 13.81
CA LEU A 809 -32.61 -31.96 12.80
C LEU A 809 -31.08 -31.99 12.83
N LEU A 810 -30.46 -32.64 11.88
CA LEU A 810 -28.99 -32.65 11.71
C LEU A 810 -28.60 -31.36 11.04
N GLY A 811 -28.63 -30.26 11.76
CA GLY A 811 -28.15 -28.98 11.31
C GLY A 811 -27.54 -28.16 12.45
N PRO A 812 -28.24 -27.39 13.25
CA PRO A 812 -27.57 -26.35 14.02
C PRO A 812 -27.04 -26.73 15.40
N LEU A 813 -27.40 -27.91 15.96
CA LEU A 813 -26.97 -28.24 17.34
C LEU A 813 -25.48 -28.56 17.48
N LEU A 814 -24.85 -29.04 16.42
CA LEU A 814 -23.40 -29.33 16.44
C LEU A 814 -22.56 -28.05 16.29
N LEU A 815 -23.06 -27.04 15.55
CA LEU A 815 -22.41 -25.73 15.44
C LEU A 815 -22.59 -24.87 16.70
N LEU A 816 -23.77 -24.97 17.36
CA LEU A 816 -24.00 -24.31 18.64
C LEU A 816 -23.16 -24.90 19.78
N LEU A 817 -22.90 -26.21 19.78
CA LEU A 817 -21.99 -26.84 20.73
C LEU A 817 -20.53 -26.50 20.47
N LEU A 818 -20.13 -26.31 19.23
CA LEU A 818 -18.77 -25.83 18.86
C LEU A 818 -18.62 -24.35 19.22
N LYS A 819 -19.62 -23.51 18.99
CA LYS A 819 -19.59 -22.07 19.39
C LYS A 819 -19.72 -21.89 20.93
N ALA A 820 -20.36 -22.76 21.64
CA ALA A 820 -20.41 -22.74 23.11
C ALA A 820 -19.08 -23.21 23.73
N GLY A 821 -18.32 -24.07 23.06
CA GLY A 821 -16.95 -24.43 23.45
C GLY A 821 -15.93 -23.31 23.32
N GLU A 822 -16.08 -22.43 22.34
CA GLU A 822 -15.20 -21.27 22.16
C GLU A 822 -15.49 -20.11 23.13
N ARG A 823 -16.73 -20.00 23.67
CA ARG A 823 -17.09 -18.93 24.63
C ARG A 823 -16.73 -19.21 26.08
N THR A 824 -16.30 -20.43 26.44
CA THR A 824 -15.97 -20.80 27.84
C THR A 824 -14.48 -20.66 28.18
N HIS A 825 -13.63 -20.15 27.29
CA HIS A 825 -12.20 -19.97 27.60
C HIS A 825 -11.77 -18.51 27.89
N THR A 826 -12.70 -17.56 28.04
CA THR A 826 -12.35 -16.16 28.34
C THR A 826 -12.97 -15.60 29.61
N HIS A 827 -13.09 -16.35 30.69
CA HIS A 827 -13.25 -15.74 32.03
C HIS A 827 -12.93 -16.77 33.10
N THR A 828 -11.74 -16.71 33.63
CA THR A 828 -11.38 -16.80 35.07
C THR A 828 -9.88 -17.11 35.21
N CYS A 829 -9.10 -16.07 35.41
CA CYS A 829 -7.91 -16.10 36.26
C CYS A 829 -7.67 -14.69 36.80
N ALA A 830 -8.34 -14.40 37.89
CA ALA A 830 -7.92 -13.34 38.79
C ALA A 830 -7.75 -13.95 40.18
N HIS A 831 -6.58 -13.69 40.73
CA HIS A 831 -6.17 -13.81 42.13
C HIS A 831 -5.90 -15.20 42.72
N THR A 832 -4.62 -15.50 42.97
CA THR A 832 -4.06 -15.48 44.36
C THR A 832 -2.54 -15.72 44.34
N HIS A 833 -1.91 -14.97 45.18
CA HIS A 833 -0.60 -14.80 45.76
C HIS A 833 0.39 -15.99 45.83
N THR A 834 1.65 -15.60 45.61
CA THR A 834 2.89 -15.95 46.30
C THR A 834 3.30 -17.39 46.48
N HIS A 835 4.44 -17.78 45.89
CA HIS A 835 5.68 -18.13 46.59
C HIS A 835 6.82 -18.47 45.63
N THR A 836 7.93 -17.86 45.89
CA THR A 836 9.28 -18.14 45.40
C THR A 836 9.70 -19.59 45.56
N HIS A 837 10.34 -20.18 44.52
CA HIS A 837 11.50 -21.02 44.72
C HIS A 837 12.34 -21.16 43.45
N THR A 838 13.57 -20.75 43.57
CA THR A 838 14.72 -21.01 42.73
C THR A 838 14.97 -22.51 42.51
N CYS A 839 15.32 -22.91 41.30
CA CYS A 839 16.24 -24.01 41.12
C CYS A 839 17.02 -23.97 39.80
N ALA A 840 18.25 -24.31 39.92
CA ALA A 840 19.37 -24.12 39.05
C ALA A 840 19.47 -25.12 37.88
N HIS A 841 20.29 -24.71 36.93
CA HIS A 841 20.90 -25.49 35.85
C HIS A 841 21.18 -26.95 36.08
N ARG A 842 20.88 -27.82 35.07
CA ARG A 842 21.82 -28.86 34.63
C ARG A 842 21.58 -29.23 33.16
N LYS A 843 22.68 -29.27 32.44
CA LYS A 843 22.87 -29.76 31.07
C LYS A 843 22.70 -31.29 30.98
N GLY A 844 22.14 -31.78 29.83
CA GLY A 844 22.29 -33.20 29.49
C GLY A 844 21.53 -33.61 28.24
N LYS A 845 22.23 -33.73 27.15
CA LYS A 845 22.13 -34.51 25.89
C LYS A 845 20.84 -35.32 25.55
N SER A 846 20.40 -35.07 24.33
CA SER A 846 19.95 -35.94 23.22
C SER A 846 19.01 -37.11 23.49
N SER A 847 17.84 -37.09 22.84
CA SER A 847 17.40 -38.15 21.92
C SER A 847 16.03 -37.83 21.33
N ASN A 848 15.85 -38.19 20.06
CA ASN A 848 14.63 -38.09 19.26
C ASN A 848 13.47 -38.81 19.94
N GLY A 849 12.34 -38.11 20.02
CA GLY A 849 11.07 -38.70 20.41
C GLY A 849 9.94 -37.93 19.77
N SER A 850 9.36 -38.46 18.69
CA SER A 850 8.14 -37.96 18.06
C SER A 850 6.98 -38.08 19.03
N CYS A 851 6.40 -36.98 19.49
CA CYS A 851 5.10 -36.97 20.15
C CYS A 851 3.98 -37.05 19.13
N ARG A 852 3.51 -38.25 18.87
CA ARG A 852 2.15 -38.50 18.38
C ARG A 852 1.19 -38.28 19.55
N PHE A 853 0.51 -37.13 19.58
CA PHE A 853 -0.65 -37.00 20.44
C PHE A 853 -1.85 -37.70 19.78
N SER A 854 -2.34 -38.70 20.48
CA SER A 854 -3.37 -39.61 20.04
C SER A 854 -4.74 -38.94 20.14
N PHE A 855 -5.46 -38.89 19.03
CA PHE A 855 -6.85 -38.44 18.90
C PHE A 855 -7.87 -39.21 19.77
N ASN A 856 -7.44 -40.27 20.44
CA ASN A 856 -8.27 -41.12 21.28
C ASN A 856 -8.56 -40.56 22.69
N ILE A 857 -7.74 -39.62 23.20
CA ILE A 857 -7.95 -39.07 24.55
C ILE A 857 -9.11 -38.07 24.57
N VAL A 858 -9.27 -37.29 23.50
CA VAL A 858 -10.38 -36.31 23.39
C VAL A 858 -11.73 -37.01 23.19
N LEU A 859 -11.77 -38.12 22.46
CA LEU A 859 -12.97 -38.93 22.26
C LEU A 859 -13.40 -39.66 23.54
N GLN A 860 -12.45 -40.06 24.37
CA GLN A 860 -12.70 -40.74 25.63
C GLN A 860 -13.23 -39.78 26.72
N MET A 861 -12.69 -38.55 26.78
CA MET A 861 -13.21 -37.50 27.67
C MET A 861 -14.62 -37.03 27.30
N ILE A 862 -14.95 -37.02 25.99
CA ILE A 862 -16.29 -36.65 25.51
C ILE A 862 -17.31 -37.79 25.83
N LEU A 863 -16.89 -39.04 25.74
CA LEU A 863 -17.72 -40.20 26.11
C LEU A 863 -17.95 -40.30 27.62
N GLU A 864 -16.98 -40.01 28.47
CA GLU A 864 -17.10 -39.98 29.91
C GLU A 864 -17.97 -38.83 30.40
N SER A 865 -17.92 -37.65 29.81
CA SER A 865 -18.80 -36.52 30.14
C SER A 865 -20.26 -36.76 29.70
N LEU A 866 -20.49 -37.56 28.66
CA LEU A 866 -21.84 -37.98 28.21
C LEU A 866 -22.43 -39.06 29.11
N ILE A 867 -21.62 -39.93 29.68
CA ILE A 867 -22.04 -40.98 30.62
C ILE A 867 -22.39 -40.37 32.00
N LEU A 868 -21.59 -39.41 32.48
CA LEU A 868 -21.86 -38.71 33.75
C LEU A 868 -23.10 -37.81 33.71
N SER A 869 -23.46 -37.28 32.51
CA SER A 869 -24.71 -36.54 32.32
C SER A 869 -25.96 -37.47 32.22
N TRP A 870 -25.75 -38.74 32.01
CA TRP A 870 -26.84 -39.72 31.91
C TRP A 870 -27.22 -40.33 33.27
N GLU A 871 -26.25 -40.46 34.18
CA GLU A 871 -26.52 -40.96 35.55
C GLU A 871 -27.15 -39.92 36.47
N SER A 872 -27.01 -38.63 36.20
CA SER A 872 -27.64 -37.58 37.03
C SER A 872 -29.13 -37.29 36.72
N LYS A 873 -29.75 -38.02 35.82
CA LYS A 873 -31.19 -37.91 35.47
C LYS A 873 -32.02 -39.13 35.81
N GLN A 874 -31.52 -40.01 36.67
CA GLN A 874 -32.27 -41.09 37.27
C GLN A 874 -32.22 -41.06 38.80
N CYS A 875 -32.53 -39.93 39.38
CA CYS A 875 -33.05 -39.86 40.75
C CYS A 875 -34.12 -38.79 40.83
#